data_36d08427bb4a0369d72d03f533840fdc
#
_entry.id   36d08427bb4a0369d72d03f533840fdc
#
_cell.length_a   1.000
_cell.length_b   1.000
_cell.length_c   1.000
_cell.angle_alpha   90.00
_cell.angle_beta   90.00
_cell.angle_gamma   90.00
#
_symmetry.space_group_name_H-M   'P 1'
#
loop_
_entity.id
_entity.type
_entity.pdbx_description
1 polymer ?
#
loop_
_entity_poly.entity_id
_entity_poly.type
_entity_poly.pdbx_seq_one_letter_code
_entity_poly.pdbx_strand_id
1 'polypeptide(L)'
;MEIVQYRPQLAEDWDRFVEVSKNGTFLLERRFMDYHADRFSDCSLMLYEDTELVALFPANWVEEEKCIYSHQGLTYGGLIYTSSATQVQVLAMIQSILRWYVDYLQARRLVYKPIPYIYSTCAAQEDLYALFRAQAQLKTRGVSSVVSMQNPLQMRKLRLRGARKAIDNGLYIDRMVEDDWTTLHKFWELLTQVLKEHHHVAPVHTFEEMQLLMSRFPQQIKLFLVRKEREVVAGCLVFVTRQVAHIQYIASGETGRELGALDLLFRHLINERYKQMAYLDFGISTEHGGQWLNDGLIFQKEGFGARAVCYDTYEVELDRTLICQMLPSEEAMPKSVSFLDLKRLNNSFEPELSDVVTRVVRRGWYLQGDCVAAFEHHWAEYVGVRHCILCGNGLEALTLILRACKRLNWWSDDSEVIVPANTFIATILAIQEAGLKPVLCEPNPNDFLMDVSRLEALRTERTVAVLPVHLYGRVCDMDAINVFAADHHLLVLEDAAQAHGAMQNGIRAGALSHAAAFSFYPAKNLGALGDAGAVTTNDDELAQMVRMMGNYGSKEKYVHELPGLNSRTDELQAAALDVKLPRLDADNDRRREIARRYMEGIDNLLITKPTMPAHEEEHVFYVFPICTNFREQLIAHLKALGIQTLIHYPIPPHKQLALAEMNSLKLPVTEKIHREILSLPISPMLTDAEVDYVIAAINQFNIS
;
A
#
# COMPACT_ATOMS: atom_id res chain seq x y z
N MET A 1 -3.07 2.51 0.51
CA MET A 1 -4.45 2.17 0.04
C MET A 1 -4.32 1.05 -0.95
N GLU A 2 -4.94 -0.09 -0.69
CA GLU A 2 -4.98 -1.26 -1.56
C GLU A 2 -6.22 -1.18 -2.47
N ILE A 3 -6.07 -1.54 -3.74
CA ILE A 3 -7.18 -1.56 -4.70
C ILE A 3 -7.39 -2.98 -5.20
N VAL A 4 -8.60 -3.48 -5.02
CA VAL A 4 -9.03 -4.79 -5.47
C VAL A 4 -10.09 -4.62 -6.55
N GLN A 5 -9.91 -5.24 -7.71
CA GLN A 5 -10.96 -5.30 -8.73
C GLN A 5 -12.10 -6.19 -8.24
N TYR A 6 -13.33 -5.71 -8.39
CA TYR A 6 -14.51 -6.48 -8.01
C TYR A 6 -14.56 -7.84 -8.71
N ARG A 7 -15.03 -8.86 -7.97
CA ARG A 7 -15.35 -10.21 -8.46
C ARG A 7 -16.66 -10.67 -7.81
N PRO A 8 -17.44 -11.53 -8.45
CA PRO A 8 -18.76 -11.97 -7.94
C PRO A 8 -18.75 -12.51 -6.50
N GLN A 9 -17.64 -13.08 -6.03
CA GLN A 9 -17.48 -13.58 -4.67
C GLN A 9 -17.49 -12.46 -3.61
N LEU A 10 -17.28 -11.20 -4.01
CA LEU A 10 -17.25 -10.03 -3.14
C LEU A 10 -18.59 -9.26 -3.13
N ALA A 11 -19.63 -9.79 -3.76
CA ALA A 11 -20.92 -9.10 -3.89
C ALA A 11 -21.58 -8.78 -2.54
N GLU A 12 -21.49 -9.68 -1.57
CA GLU A 12 -22.06 -9.45 -0.23
C GLU A 12 -21.36 -8.33 0.53
N ASP A 13 -20.02 -8.24 0.44
CA ASP A 13 -19.24 -7.18 1.07
C ASP A 13 -19.51 -5.83 0.36
N TRP A 14 -19.64 -5.86 -0.97
CA TRP A 14 -20.03 -4.70 -1.75
C TRP A 14 -21.40 -4.16 -1.32
N ASP A 15 -22.43 -4.99 -1.32
CA ASP A 15 -23.80 -4.59 -1.00
C ASP A 15 -23.92 -4.09 0.46
N ARG A 16 -23.24 -4.77 1.40
CA ARG A 16 -23.16 -4.33 2.80
C ARG A 16 -22.51 -2.95 2.94
N PHE A 17 -21.45 -2.68 2.17
CA PHE A 17 -20.80 -1.37 2.19
C PHE A 17 -21.72 -0.27 1.61
N VAL A 18 -22.43 -0.54 0.51
CA VAL A 18 -23.42 0.40 -0.05
C VAL A 18 -24.46 0.78 0.99
N GLU A 19 -24.95 -0.18 1.77
CA GLU A 19 -25.95 0.04 2.82
C GLU A 19 -25.46 0.99 3.93
N VAL A 20 -24.18 0.95 4.32
CA VAL A 20 -23.65 1.79 5.42
C VAL A 20 -22.99 3.07 4.95
N SER A 21 -22.72 3.22 3.66
CA SER A 21 -22.11 4.40 3.07
C SER A 21 -22.98 5.65 3.17
N LYS A 22 -22.38 6.86 3.12
CA LYS A 22 -23.14 8.11 3.21
C LYS A 22 -23.91 8.45 1.94
N ASN A 23 -23.50 7.94 0.79
CA ASN A 23 -24.04 8.31 -0.53
C ASN A 23 -24.49 7.11 -1.38
N GLY A 24 -24.39 5.88 -0.87
CA GLY A 24 -24.87 4.70 -1.57
C GLY A 24 -26.39 4.62 -1.65
N THR A 25 -26.88 4.05 -2.74
CA THR A 25 -28.29 3.73 -2.96
C THR A 25 -28.44 2.31 -3.47
N PHE A 26 -29.64 1.72 -3.42
CA PHE A 26 -29.86 0.36 -3.90
C PHE A 26 -29.55 0.16 -5.39
N LEU A 27 -29.50 1.24 -6.20
CA LEU A 27 -29.09 1.20 -7.60
C LEU A 27 -27.61 0.81 -7.75
N LEU A 28 -26.82 0.97 -6.69
CA LEU A 28 -25.39 0.70 -6.65
C LEU A 28 -25.07 -0.63 -5.96
N GLU A 29 -26.09 -1.37 -5.49
CA GLU A 29 -25.94 -2.74 -5.02
C GLU A 29 -25.73 -3.69 -6.21
N ARG A 30 -24.93 -4.74 -6.02
CA ARG A 30 -24.70 -5.75 -7.07
C ARG A 30 -25.98 -6.45 -7.49
N ARG A 31 -26.89 -6.69 -6.55
CA ARG A 31 -28.21 -7.23 -6.87
C ARG A 31 -29.01 -6.36 -7.85
N PHE A 32 -28.75 -5.05 -7.90
CA PHE A 32 -29.31 -4.17 -8.92
C PHE A 32 -28.41 -4.10 -10.16
N MET A 33 -27.13 -3.77 -10.00
CA MET A 33 -26.20 -3.56 -11.13
C MET A 33 -26.09 -4.78 -12.04
N ASP A 34 -26.08 -5.99 -11.47
CA ASP A 34 -25.85 -7.22 -12.22
C ASP A 34 -27.07 -7.70 -13.04
N TYR A 35 -28.22 -6.99 -13.02
CA TYR A 35 -29.36 -7.37 -13.90
C TYR A 35 -29.04 -7.22 -15.39
N HIS A 36 -28.03 -6.43 -15.72
CA HIS A 36 -27.59 -6.13 -17.08
C HIS A 36 -26.06 -6.31 -17.26
N ALA A 37 -25.46 -7.20 -16.47
CA ALA A 37 -24.02 -7.48 -16.48
C ALA A 37 -23.52 -7.99 -17.85
N ASP A 38 -24.42 -8.58 -18.67
CA ASP A 38 -24.13 -9.02 -20.03
C ASP A 38 -23.86 -7.88 -21.02
N ARG A 39 -24.24 -6.63 -20.68
CA ARG A 39 -24.11 -5.46 -21.55
C ARG A 39 -22.84 -4.66 -21.31
N PHE A 40 -22.19 -4.81 -20.16
CA PHE A 40 -21.09 -3.96 -19.73
C PHE A 40 -19.92 -4.79 -19.21
N SER A 41 -18.71 -4.51 -19.69
CA SER A 41 -17.49 -5.12 -19.15
C SER A 41 -17.16 -4.47 -17.82
N ASP A 42 -17.47 -5.15 -16.73
CA ASP A 42 -17.27 -4.65 -15.37
C ASP A 42 -15.77 -4.47 -15.03
N CYS A 43 -15.40 -3.30 -14.56
CA CYS A 43 -14.08 -2.97 -14.04
C CYS A 43 -14.16 -2.20 -12.72
N SER A 44 -15.22 -2.46 -11.96
CA SER A 44 -15.44 -1.82 -10.65
C SER A 44 -14.34 -2.13 -9.66
N LEU A 45 -14.07 -1.18 -8.76
CA LEU A 45 -12.98 -1.25 -7.78
C LEU A 45 -13.50 -1.18 -6.34
N MET A 46 -12.82 -1.88 -5.45
CA MET A 46 -12.98 -1.85 -4.00
C MET A 46 -11.67 -1.35 -3.39
N LEU A 47 -11.76 -0.34 -2.53
CA LEU A 47 -10.60 0.32 -1.92
C LEU A 47 -10.51 -0.04 -0.44
N TYR A 48 -9.35 -0.54 -0.02
CA TYR A 48 -9.08 -0.93 1.35
C TYR A 48 -7.97 -0.05 1.96
N GLU A 49 -8.14 0.29 3.24
CA GLU A 49 -7.11 0.88 4.08
C GLU A 49 -6.82 -0.10 5.23
N ASP A 50 -5.61 -0.64 5.27
CA ASP A 50 -5.17 -1.75 6.12
C ASP A 50 -5.97 -3.07 5.93
N THR A 51 -7.14 -3.25 6.25
CA THR A 51 -8.03 -4.41 5.99
C THR A 51 -9.49 -3.97 5.94
N GLU A 52 -9.73 -2.68 6.15
CA GLU A 52 -11.07 -2.10 6.18
C GLU A 52 -11.45 -1.59 4.79
N LEU A 53 -12.62 -2.00 4.29
CA LEU A 53 -13.19 -1.49 3.06
C LEU A 53 -13.64 -0.04 3.30
N VAL A 54 -13.04 0.94 2.56
CA VAL A 54 -13.26 2.37 2.77
C VAL A 54 -14.00 3.06 1.64
N ALA A 55 -13.95 2.49 0.42
CA ALA A 55 -14.70 3.02 -0.72
C ALA A 55 -14.95 1.95 -1.79
N LEU A 56 -15.97 2.23 -2.63
CA LEU A 56 -16.30 1.47 -3.83
C LEU A 56 -16.37 2.42 -5.03
N PHE A 57 -15.97 1.92 -6.18
CA PHE A 57 -16.11 2.64 -7.44
C PHE A 57 -16.77 1.75 -8.49
N PRO A 58 -18.08 1.90 -8.75
CA PRO A 58 -18.77 1.17 -9.81
C PRO A 58 -18.30 1.68 -11.17
N ALA A 59 -17.84 0.78 -12.04
CA ALA A 59 -17.34 1.17 -13.35
C ALA A 59 -17.45 0.05 -14.39
N ASN A 60 -17.53 0.46 -15.66
CA ASN A 60 -17.35 -0.42 -16.79
C ASN A 60 -16.32 0.12 -17.78
N TRP A 61 -15.67 -0.79 -18.46
CA TRP A 61 -14.63 -0.55 -19.46
C TRP A 61 -15.17 -0.64 -20.88
N VAL A 62 -14.79 0.29 -21.75
CA VAL A 62 -15.02 0.26 -23.19
C VAL A 62 -13.66 0.28 -23.89
N GLU A 63 -13.24 -0.89 -24.36
CA GLU A 63 -11.88 -1.10 -24.87
C GLU A 63 -11.58 -0.29 -26.15
N GLU A 64 -12.53 -0.22 -27.06
CA GLU A 64 -12.40 0.51 -28.33
C GLU A 64 -12.17 2.01 -28.10
N GLU A 65 -12.77 2.56 -27.07
CA GLU A 65 -12.64 3.96 -26.70
C GLU A 65 -11.46 4.22 -25.73
N LYS A 66 -10.85 3.18 -25.17
CA LYS A 66 -9.91 3.28 -24.03
C LYS A 66 -10.49 4.14 -22.89
N CYS A 67 -11.77 3.95 -22.60
CA CYS A 67 -12.55 4.79 -21.71
C CYS A 67 -13.19 3.98 -20.56
N ILE A 68 -13.05 4.51 -19.35
CA ILE A 68 -13.78 4.05 -18.18
C ILE A 68 -15.04 4.89 -18.02
N TYR A 69 -16.14 4.26 -17.75
CA TYR A 69 -17.39 4.92 -17.34
C TYR A 69 -17.70 4.57 -15.90
N SER A 70 -18.07 5.56 -15.07
CA SER A 70 -18.62 5.29 -13.74
C SER A 70 -20.02 4.69 -13.84
N HIS A 71 -20.13 3.61 -14.55
CA HIS A 71 -21.22 2.74 -14.96
C HIS A 71 -22.25 3.37 -15.95
N GLN A 72 -22.15 2.96 -17.22
CA GLN A 72 -23.05 3.46 -18.31
C GLN A 72 -24.51 3.12 -18.08
N GLY A 73 -24.81 1.95 -17.50
CA GLY A 73 -26.17 1.48 -17.25
C GLY A 73 -26.90 2.14 -16.07
N LEU A 74 -26.28 3.09 -15.37
CA LEU A 74 -26.85 3.76 -14.21
C LEU A 74 -27.06 5.26 -14.44
N THR A 75 -28.02 5.83 -13.73
CA THR A 75 -28.31 7.28 -13.76
C THR A 75 -27.14 8.07 -13.19
N TYR A 76 -26.49 7.55 -12.15
CA TYR A 76 -25.29 8.03 -11.48
C TYR A 76 -24.46 6.84 -10.99
N GLY A 77 -23.16 7.02 -10.76
CA GLY A 77 -22.28 5.92 -10.40
C GLY A 77 -20.92 6.38 -9.88
N GLY A 78 -20.83 7.49 -9.22
CA GLY A 78 -19.58 8.03 -8.67
C GLY A 78 -19.02 7.21 -7.50
N LEU A 79 -17.98 7.74 -6.85
CA LEU A 79 -17.36 7.12 -5.69
C LEU A 79 -18.36 6.96 -4.54
N ILE A 80 -18.41 5.78 -3.96
CA ILE A 80 -19.21 5.43 -2.78
C ILE A 80 -18.25 5.33 -1.60
N TYR A 81 -18.50 6.05 -0.50
CA TYR A 81 -17.57 6.12 0.63
C TYR A 81 -18.27 6.35 1.97
N THR A 82 -17.54 6.12 3.06
CA THR A 82 -18.07 6.20 4.43
C THR A 82 -18.33 7.66 4.86
N SER A 83 -19.14 7.84 5.91
CA SER A 83 -19.40 9.17 6.49
C SER A 83 -18.17 9.76 7.19
N SER A 84 -17.20 8.94 7.58
CA SER A 84 -15.94 9.36 8.21
C SER A 84 -14.89 9.85 7.22
N ALA A 85 -15.05 9.56 5.91
CA ALA A 85 -14.08 9.94 4.89
C ALA A 85 -13.93 11.46 4.79
N THR A 86 -12.69 11.92 4.92
CA THR A 86 -12.33 13.34 4.82
C THR A 86 -12.06 13.75 3.36
N GLN A 87 -12.04 15.06 3.09
CA GLN A 87 -11.72 15.61 1.76
C GLN A 87 -10.36 15.10 1.24
N VAL A 88 -9.34 15.02 2.12
CA VAL A 88 -7.99 14.55 1.76
C VAL A 88 -8.00 13.08 1.39
N GLN A 89 -8.73 12.26 2.16
CA GLN A 89 -8.86 10.83 1.86
C GLN A 89 -9.60 10.59 0.54
N VAL A 90 -10.70 11.30 0.27
CA VAL A 90 -11.43 11.17 -1.00
C VAL A 90 -10.57 11.59 -2.19
N LEU A 91 -9.77 12.65 -2.05
CA LEU A 91 -8.81 13.05 -3.09
C LEU A 91 -7.77 11.94 -3.36
N ALA A 92 -7.23 11.32 -2.32
CA ALA A 92 -6.30 10.22 -2.44
C ALA A 92 -6.95 8.95 -3.05
N MET A 93 -8.21 8.66 -2.70
CA MET A 93 -9.01 7.56 -3.27
C MET A 93 -9.16 7.74 -4.79
N ILE A 94 -9.62 8.92 -5.23
CA ILE A 94 -9.80 9.22 -6.66
C ILE A 94 -8.46 9.15 -7.39
N GLN A 95 -7.39 9.74 -6.85
CA GLN A 95 -6.07 9.65 -7.46
C GLN A 95 -5.62 8.19 -7.64
N SER A 96 -5.80 7.35 -6.63
CA SER A 96 -5.44 5.94 -6.66
C SER A 96 -6.25 5.17 -7.71
N ILE A 97 -7.57 5.43 -7.82
CA ILE A 97 -8.46 4.87 -8.84
C ILE A 97 -7.97 5.24 -10.24
N LEU A 98 -7.72 6.53 -10.50
CA LEU A 98 -7.27 7.00 -11.81
C LEU A 98 -5.92 6.36 -12.19
N ARG A 99 -4.99 6.28 -11.23
CA ARG A 99 -3.69 5.63 -11.42
C ARG A 99 -3.86 4.15 -11.77
N TRP A 100 -4.71 3.44 -11.04
CA TRP A 100 -4.99 2.02 -11.28
C TRP A 100 -5.49 1.79 -12.71
N TYR A 101 -6.45 2.59 -13.18
CA TYR A 101 -6.98 2.44 -14.55
C TYR A 101 -5.95 2.75 -15.63
N VAL A 102 -5.05 3.69 -15.40
CA VAL A 102 -3.94 3.97 -16.33
C VAL A 102 -2.94 2.81 -16.35
N ASP A 103 -2.55 2.30 -15.17
CA ASP A 103 -1.48 1.31 -15.05
C ASP A 103 -1.94 -0.08 -15.51
N TYR A 104 -3.17 -0.50 -15.19
CA TYR A 104 -3.65 -1.86 -15.48
C TYR A 104 -4.48 -1.98 -16.76
N LEU A 105 -5.28 -0.97 -17.12
CA LEU A 105 -6.13 -1.01 -18.31
C LEU A 105 -5.64 -0.09 -19.44
N GLN A 106 -4.58 0.71 -19.20
CA GLN A 106 -4.09 1.69 -20.15
C GLN A 106 -5.20 2.65 -20.62
N ALA A 107 -6.11 2.97 -19.69
CA ALA A 107 -7.23 3.85 -19.95
C ALA A 107 -6.73 5.28 -20.24
N ARG A 108 -7.42 5.96 -21.16
CA ARG A 108 -7.10 7.34 -21.57
C ARG A 108 -8.11 8.35 -21.10
N ARG A 109 -9.33 7.89 -20.78
CA ARG A 109 -10.42 8.76 -20.36
C ARG A 109 -11.26 8.10 -19.27
N LEU A 110 -11.84 8.93 -18.41
CA LEU A 110 -12.89 8.55 -17.47
C LEU A 110 -14.11 9.46 -17.67
N VAL A 111 -15.26 8.86 -17.87
CA VAL A 111 -16.56 9.56 -17.81
C VAL A 111 -17.19 9.30 -16.44
N TYR A 112 -17.28 10.36 -15.63
CA TYR A 112 -17.70 10.31 -14.24
C TYR A 112 -19.07 10.95 -14.04
N LYS A 113 -20.01 10.22 -13.43
CA LYS A 113 -21.36 10.68 -13.09
C LYS A 113 -21.50 10.78 -11.58
N PRO A 114 -21.25 11.92 -10.93
CA PRO A 114 -21.38 12.07 -9.49
C PRO A 114 -22.76 11.65 -9.00
N ILE A 115 -22.82 11.11 -7.80
CA ILE A 115 -24.09 10.86 -7.12
C ILE A 115 -24.67 12.23 -6.70
N PRO A 116 -25.87 12.62 -7.15
CA PRO A 116 -26.43 13.91 -6.77
C PRO A 116 -26.61 14.04 -5.25
N TYR A 117 -26.28 15.21 -4.70
CA TYR A 117 -26.22 15.45 -3.24
C TYR A 117 -27.51 15.09 -2.50
N ILE A 118 -28.65 15.14 -3.17
CA ILE A 118 -29.97 14.82 -2.58
C ILE A 118 -30.09 13.35 -2.12
N TYR A 119 -29.28 12.43 -2.67
CA TYR A 119 -29.28 11.02 -2.29
C TYR A 119 -28.41 10.71 -1.07
N SER A 120 -27.56 11.64 -0.67
CA SER A 120 -26.62 11.47 0.43
C SER A 120 -27.27 11.77 1.78
N THR A 121 -26.90 11.00 2.81
CA THR A 121 -27.41 11.18 4.19
C THR A 121 -26.76 12.37 4.92
N CYS A 122 -25.62 12.84 4.44
CA CYS A 122 -24.92 14.05 4.86
C CYS A 122 -24.21 14.67 3.65
N ALA A 123 -23.51 15.79 3.82
CA ALA A 123 -22.73 16.41 2.74
C ALA A 123 -21.74 15.40 2.15
N ALA A 124 -21.72 15.25 0.81
CA ALA A 124 -20.95 14.24 0.09
C ALA A 124 -20.64 14.74 -1.33
N GLN A 125 -19.81 15.79 -1.42
CA GLN A 125 -19.36 16.38 -2.69
C GLN A 125 -17.83 16.50 -2.74
N GLU A 126 -17.11 15.73 -1.91
CA GLU A 126 -15.67 15.72 -1.84
C GLU A 126 -15.03 15.23 -3.15
N ASP A 127 -15.72 14.35 -3.88
CA ASP A 127 -15.35 13.87 -5.20
C ASP A 127 -15.35 14.97 -6.27
N LEU A 128 -16.24 15.99 -6.17
CA LEU A 128 -16.24 17.11 -7.10
C LEU A 128 -14.96 17.95 -6.99
N TYR A 129 -14.40 18.11 -5.78
CA TYR A 129 -13.11 18.76 -5.63
C TYR A 129 -11.97 17.90 -6.22
N ALA A 130 -12.04 16.59 -6.06
CA ALA A 130 -11.07 15.69 -6.66
C ALA A 130 -11.13 15.73 -8.20
N LEU A 131 -12.32 15.79 -8.77
CA LEU A 131 -12.51 15.99 -10.22
C LEU A 131 -11.95 17.35 -10.71
N PHE A 132 -12.14 18.42 -9.95
CA PHE A 132 -11.54 19.72 -10.25
C PHE A 132 -10.00 19.62 -10.28
N ARG A 133 -9.40 18.94 -9.30
CA ARG A 133 -7.94 18.70 -9.23
C ARG A 133 -7.44 17.82 -10.38
N ALA A 134 -8.27 16.89 -10.87
CA ALA A 134 -8.02 16.08 -12.07
C ALA A 134 -8.27 16.85 -13.39
N GLN A 135 -8.54 18.15 -13.33
CA GLN A 135 -8.88 19.00 -14.48
C GLN A 135 -10.07 18.46 -15.29
N ALA A 136 -11.02 17.82 -14.61
CA ALA A 136 -12.22 17.29 -15.23
C ALA A 136 -13.04 18.39 -15.91
N GLN A 137 -13.55 18.09 -17.11
CA GLN A 137 -14.41 18.98 -17.86
C GLN A 137 -15.87 18.56 -17.71
N LEU A 138 -16.75 19.51 -17.46
CA LEU A 138 -18.18 19.26 -17.45
C LEU A 138 -18.64 18.94 -18.89
N LYS A 139 -19.08 17.71 -19.13
CA LYS A 139 -19.52 17.22 -20.45
C LYS A 139 -20.99 17.46 -20.69
N THR A 140 -21.83 17.09 -19.73
CA THR A 140 -23.28 17.26 -19.77
C THR A 140 -23.81 17.69 -18.41
N ARG A 141 -24.91 18.46 -18.43
CA ARG A 141 -25.66 18.82 -17.22
C ARG A 141 -27.14 18.62 -17.44
N GLY A 142 -27.69 17.62 -16.77
CA GLY A 142 -29.13 17.40 -16.71
C GLY A 142 -29.76 18.27 -15.60
N VAL A 143 -30.95 18.76 -15.83
CA VAL A 143 -31.74 19.48 -14.82
C VAL A 143 -32.88 18.59 -14.39
N SER A 144 -32.81 18.07 -13.15
CA SER A 144 -33.92 17.37 -12.51
C SER A 144 -34.78 18.33 -11.71
N SER A 145 -36.08 18.02 -11.60
CA SER A 145 -37.07 18.82 -10.88
C SER A 145 -37.37 18.13 -9.54
N VAL A 146 -36.97 18.74 -8.43
CA VAL A 146 -37.01 18.14 -7.10
C VAL A 146 -37.85 18.96 -6.14
N VAL A 147 -38.76 18.32 -5.42
CA VAL A 147 -39.51 18.91 -4.29
C VAL A 147 -38.72 18.64 -3.01
N SER A 148 -38.34 19.73 -2.30
CA SER A 148 -37.82 19.61 -0.93
C SER A 148 -38.99 19.42 0.04
N MET A 149 -39.02 18.28 0.71
CA MET A 149 -40.12 17.96 1.64
C MET A 149 -39.96 18.64 3.01
N GLN A 150 -38.76 19.08 3.34
CA GLN A 150 -38.48 19.84 4.58
C GLN A 150 -38.95 21.29 4.48
N ASN A 151 -38.84 21.88 3.29
CA ASN A 151 -39.29 23.26 3.00
C ASN A 151 -40.12 23.29 1.71
N PRO A 152 -41.32 22.71 1.69
CA PRO A 152 -42.09 22.53 0.49
C PRO A 152 -42.63 23.86 -0.02
N LEU A 153 -42.42 24.13 -1.31
CA LEU A 153 -43.09 25.24 -1.98
C LEU A 153 -44.53 24.90 -2.26
N GLN A 154 -45.39 25.91 -2.24
CA GLN A 154 -46.83 25.72 -2.50
C GLN A 154 -47.07 25.25 -3.94
N MET A 155 -47.93 24.25 -4.08
CA MET A 155 -48.40 23.81 -5.40
C MET A 155 -49.17 24.93 -6.07
N ARG A 156 -48.98 25.10 -7.38
CA ARG A 156 -49.76 26.07 -8.19
C ARG A 156 -51.22 25.72 -8.18
N LYS A 157 -52.11 26.75 -8.18
CA LYS A 157 -53.58 26.58 -8.21
C LYS A 157 -54.04 25.68 -9.36
N LEU A 158 -53.30 25.67 -10.47
CA LEU A 158 -53.61 24.81 -11.63
C LEU A 158 -53.52 23.31 -11.25
N ARG A 159 -52.48 22.90 -10.55
CA ARG A 159 -52.30 21.50 -10.11
C ARG A 159 -53.37 21.08 -9.11
N LEU A 160 -53.70 21.97 -8.16
CA LEU A 160 -54.76 21.72 -7.18
C LEU A 160 -56.14 21.59 -7.83
N ARG A 161 -56.42 22.38 -8.87
CA ARG A 161 -57.67 22.29 -9.65
C ARG A 161 -57.72 21.00 -10.44
N GLY A 162 -56.61 20.57 -11.08
CA GLY A 162 -56.51 19.30 -11.79
C GLY A 162 -56.77 18.12 -10.87
N ALA A 163 -56.14 18.11 -9.70
CA ALA A 163 -56.36 17.06 -8.70
C ALA A 163 -57.82 16.99 -8.21
N ARG A 164 -58.49 18.17 -8.00
CA ARG A 164 -59.89 18.20 -7.65
C ARG A 164 -60.76 17.68 -8.80
N LYS A 165 -60.49 18.10 -10.04
CA LYS A 165 -61.20 17.60 -11.22
C LYS A 165 -61.12 16.09 -11.33
N ALA A 166 -59.96 15.49 -11.05
CA ALA A 166 -59.78 14.05 -11.07
C ALA A 166 -60.70 13.35 -10.04
N ILE A 167 -60.74 13.87 -8.81
CA ILE A 167 -61.58 13.32 -7.74
C ILE A 167 -63.08 13.45 -8.10
N ASP A 168 -63.50 14.63 -8.58
CA ASP A 168 -64.87 14.90 -8.96
C ASP A 168 -65.37 14.00 -10.11
N ASN A 169 -64.45 13.46 -10.93
CA ASN A 169 -64.73 12.52 -12.01
C ASN A 169 -64.51 11.05 -11.60
N GLY A 170 -64.42 10.75 -10.32
CA GLY A 170 -64.32 9.38 -9.79
C GLY A 170 -62.98 8.69 -9.97
N LEU A 171 -61.92 9.46 -10.22
CA LEU A 171 -60.59 8.88 -10.25
C LEU A 171 -60.10 8.60 -8.83
N TYR A 172 -59.46 7.46 -8.63
CA TYR A 172 -58.83 7.08 -7.37
C TYR A 172 -57.45 6.52 -7.58
N ILE A 173 -56.62 6.59 -6.52
CA ILE A 173 -55.26 6.09 -6.51
C ILE A 173 -55.27 4.67 -5.96
N ASP A 174 -54.63 3.78 -6.68
CA ASP A 174 -54.40 2.39 -6.30
C ASP A 174 -52.89 2.14 -6.24
N ARG A 175 -52.47 1.30 -5.29
CA ARG A 175 -51.07 0.86 -5.16
C ARG A 175 -51.04 -0.60 -5.55
N MET A 176 -50.09 -0.97 -6.42
CA MET A 176 -49.86 -2.36 -6.77
C MET A 176 -49.53 -3.19 -5.53
N VAL A 177 -50.18 -4.32 -5.37
CA VAL A 177 -49.84 -5.34 -4.36
C VAL A 177 -48.58 -6.07 -4.84
N GLU A 178 -47.76 -6.57 -3.90
CA GLU A 178 -46.58 -7.37 -4.24
C GLU A 178 -46.98 -8.57 -5.10
N ASP A 179 -46.18 -8.84 -6.15
CA ASP A 179 -46.36 -9.92 -7.13
C ASP A 179 -47.63 -9.81 -8.03
N ASP A 180 -48.31 -8.69 -8.07
CA ASP A 180 -49.41 -8.47 -9.04
C ASP A 180 -48.83 -8.07 -10.42
N TRP A 181 -48.19 -9.02 -11.08
CA TRP A 181 -47.54 -8.81 -12.40
C TRP A 181 -48.54 -8.46 -13.51
N THR A 182 -49.80 -8.81 -13.35
CA THR A 182 -50.86 -8.40 -14.28
C THR A 182 -51.12 -6.89 -14.25
N THR A 183 -51.09 -6.30 -13.07
CA THR A 183 -51.20 -4.86 -12.89
C THR A 183 -49.96 -4.13 -13.40
N LEU A 184 -48.76 -4.66 -13.17
CA LEU A 184 -47.53 -4.13 -13.75
C LEU A 184 -47.58 -4.16 -15.28
N HIS A 185 -48.05 -5.26 -15.89
CA HIS A 185 -48.16 -5.39 -17.34
C HIS A 185 -49.06 -4.31 -17.96
N LYS A 186 -50.25 -4.07 -17.37
CA LYS A 186 -51.16 -2.99 -17.83
C LYS A 186 -50.51 -1.61 -17.79
N PHE A 187 -49.74 -1.33 -16.75
CA PHE A 187 -48.99 -0.07 -16.67
C PHE A 187 -47.90 -0.01 -17.74
N TRP A 188 -47.20 -1.13 -17.98
CA TRP A 188 -46.11 -1.21 -18.97
C TRP A 188 -46.63 -1.03 -20.40
N GLU A 189 -47.79 -1.57 -20.71
CA GLU A 189 -48.47 -1.33 -21.98
C GLU A 189 -48.79 0.15 -22.16
N LEU A 190 -49.41 0.79 -21.16
CA LEU A 190 -49.70 2.23 -21.17
C LEU A 190 -48.42 3.06 -21.33
N LEU A 191 -47.37 2.75 -20.58
CA LEU A 191 -46.08 3.43 -20.66
C LEU A 191 -45.47 3.31 -22.05
N THR A 192 -45.44 2.11 -22.60
CA THR A 192 -44.87 1.82 -23.93
C THR A 192 -45.64 2.57 -25.02
N GLN A 193 -46.98 2.58 -24.93
CA GLN A 193 -47.80 3.32 -25.86
C GLN A 193 -47.52 4.82 -25.80
N VAL A 194 -47.52 5.43 -24.61
CA VAL A 194 -47.28 6.86 -24.41
C VAL A 194 -45.87 7.27 -24.90
N LEU A 195 -44.85 6.49 -24.61
CA LEU A 195 -43.48 6.77 -25.06
C LEU A 195 -43.33 6.66 -26.57
N LYS A 196 -43.98 5.67 -27.20
CA LYS A 196 -43.97 5.51 -28.65
C LYS A 196 -44.73 6.65 -29.38
N GLU A 197 -45.89 7.05 -28.87
CA GLU A 197 -46.72 8.08 -29.49
C GLU A 197 -46.12 9.49 -29.37
N HIS A 198 -45.53 9.81 -28.21
CA HIS A 198 -45.10 11.19 -27.91
C HIS A 198 -43.59 11.42 -27.99
N HIS A 199 -42.80 10.37 -27.85
CA HIS A 199 -41.33 10.50 -27.79
C HIS A 199 -40.58 9.63 -28.81
N HIS A 200 -41.28 8.74 -29.54
CA HIS A 200 -40.70 7.78 -30.49
C HIS A 200 -39.62 6.90 -29.92
N VAL A 201 -39.68 6.58 -28.63
CA VAL A 201 -38.73 5.72 -27.90
C VAL A 201 -39.44 4.59 -27.15
N ALA A 202 -38.71 3.56 -26.76
CA ALA A 202 -39.18 2.52 -25.85
C ALA A 202 -38.69 2.79 -24.40
N PRO A 203 -39.31 2.18 -23.38
CA PRO A 203 -38.76 2.18 -22.04
C PRO A 203 -37.32 1.66 -22.01
N VAL A 204 -36.47 2.21 -21.15
CA VAL A 204 -35.06 1.78 -21.00
C VAL A 204 -34.98 0.34 -20.50
N HIS A 205 -35.87 -0.07 -19.59
CA HIS A 205 -35.99 -1.42 -19.10
C HIS A 205 -37.05 -2.18 -19.89
N THR A 206 -36.90 -3.49 -20.06
CA THR A 206 -37.99 -4.36 -20.52
C THR A 206 -38.97 -4.62 -19.38
N PHE A 207 -40.12 -5.21 -19.71
CA PHE A 207 -41.08 -5.64 -18.69
C PHE A 207 -40.46 -6.70 -17.75
N GLU A 208 -39.77 -7.66 -18.31
CA GLU A 208 -39.12 -8.76 -17.58
C GLU A 208 -38.01 -8.25 -16.64
N GLU A 209 -37.21 -7.29 -17.11
CA GLU A 209 -36.20 -6.64 -16.26
C GLU A 209 -36.83 -5.90 -15.08
N MET A 210 -37.90 -5.16 -15.31
CA MET A 210 -38.59 -4.44 -14.24
C MET A 210 -39.29 -5.42 -13.27
N GLN A 211 -39.87 -6.51 -13.77
CA GLN A 211 -40.42 -7.57 -12.94
C GLN A 211 -39.32 -8.17 -12.04
N LEU A 212 -38.16 -8.48 -12.60
CA LEU A 212 -36.99 -8.99 -11.87
C LEU A 212 -36.53 -7.98 -10.79
N LEU A 213 -36.38 -6.71 -11.16
CA LEU A 213 -35.95 -5.67 -10.23
C LEU A 213 -36.96 -5.46 -9.09
N MET A 214 -38.25 -5.46 -9.39
CA MET A 214 -39.31 -5.34 -8.36
C MET A 214 -39.32 -6.56 -7.43
N SER A 215 -39.05 -7.76 -7.91
CA SER A 215 -38.91 -8.95 -7.06
C SER A 215 -37.68 -8.90 -6.15
N ARG A 216 -36.57 -8.34 -6.63
CA ARG A 216 -35.34 -8.17 -5.83
C ARG A 216 -35.42 -7.03 -4.81
N PHE A 217 -36.19 -5.97 -5.15
CA PHE A 217 -36.29 -4.73 -4.39
C PHE A 217 -37.73 -4.33 -4.09
N PRO A 218 -38.53 -5.23 -3.47
CA PRO A 218 -39.98 -5.00 -3.29
C PRO A 218 -40.28 -3.82 -2.34
N GLN A 219 -39.31 -3.41 -1.50
CA GLN A 219 -39.49 -2.26 -0.62
C GLN A 219 -39.07 -0.94 -1.29
N GLN A 220 -38.13 -0.97 -2.23
CA GLN A 220 -37.54 0.18 -2.89
C GLN A 220 -38.26 0.55 -4.19
N ILE A 221 -38.83 -0.41 -4.91
CA ILE A 221 -39.51 -0.16 -6.19
C ILE A 221 -41.02 -0.28 -6.00
N LYS A 222 -41.75 0.81 -6.22
CA LYS A 222 -43.18 0.90 -5.96
C LYS A 222 -43.94 1.44 -7.16
N LEU A 223 -45.06 0.79 -7.53
CA LEU A 223 -45.94 1.24 -8.60
C LEU A 223 -47.22 1.83 -8.00
N PHE A 224 -47.55 3.03 -8.42
CA PHE A 224 -48.81 3.75 -8.11
C PHE A 224 -49.59 3.98 -9.38
N LEU A 225 -50.90 3.72 -9.32
CA LEU A 225 -51.81 3.82 -10.45
C LEU A 225 -52.95 4.80 -10.14
N VAL A 226 -53.45 5.41 -11.16
CA VAL A 226 -54.74 6.12 -11.10
C VAL A 226 -55.72 5.36 -11.96
N ARG A 227 -56.85 5.00 -11.36
CA ARG A 227 -57.90 4.25 -12.01
C ARG A 227 -59.15 5.09 -12.14
N LYS A 228 -59.88 4.85 -13.23
CA LYS A 228 -61.26 5.21 -13.39
C LYS A 228 -62.04 3.91 -13.52
N GLU A 229 -62.93 3.62 -12.55
CA GLU A 229 -63.55 2.30 -12.43
C GLU A 229 -62.51 1.17 -12.32
N ARG A 230 -62.37 0.34 -13.36
CA ARG A 230 -61.40 -0.76 -13.43
C ARG A 230 -60.23 -0.48 -14.38
N GLU A 231 -60.24 0.62 -15.10
CA GLU A 231 -59.24 0.97 -16.11
C GLU A 231 -58.11 1.79 -15.49
N VAL A 232 -56.85 1.43 -15.88
CA VAL A 232 -55.67 2.21 -15.52
C VAL A 232 -55.56 3.39 -16.49
N VAL A 233 -55.75 4.61 -16.01
CA VAL A 233 -55.69 5.83 -16.84
C VAL A 233 -54.39 6.60 -16.71
N ALA A 234 -53.65 6.40 -15.61
CA ALA A 234 -52.30 6.94 -15.40
C ALA A 234 -51.58 6.15 -14.32
N GLY A 235 -50.28 6.36 -14.21
CA GLY A 235 -49.47 5.78 -13.13
C GLY A 235 -48.05 6.31 -13.12
N CYS A 236 -47.32 5.97 -12.06
CA CYS A 236 -45.87 6.18 -11.98
C CYS A 236 -45.17 5.06 -11.19
N LEU A 237 -43.97 4.74 -11.60
CA LEU A 237 -43.08 3.83 -10.91
C LEU A 237 -42.06 4.67 -10.16
N VAL A 238 -41.88 4.38 -8.86
CA VAL A 238 -41.08 5.17 -7.93
C VAL A 238 -39.94 4.30 -7.38
N PHE A 239 -38.71 4.80 -7.49
CA PHE A 239 -37.54 4.26 -6.82
C PHE A 239 -37.33 4.97 -5.49
N VAL A 240 -37.42 4.25 -4.38
CA VAL A 240 -37.35 4.80 -3.03
C VAL A 240 -35.98 4.50 -2.44
N THR A 241 -35.19 5.54 -2.20
CA THR A 241 -33.92 5.46 -1.51
C THR A 241 -34.07 5.94 -0.06
N ARG A 242 -32.96 6.08 0.68
CA ARG A 242 -33.02 6.60 2.07
C ARG A 242 -33.51 8.03 2.18
N GLN A 243 -33.25 8.87 1.18
CA GLN A 243 -33.54 10.31 1.20
C GLN A 243 -34.56 10.74 0.13
N VAL A 244 -34.64 10.00 -1.00
CA VAL A 244 -35.35 10.44 -2.20
C VAL A 244 -36.36 9.40 -2.64
N ALA A 245 -37.59 9.87 -2.93
CA ALA A 245 -38.54 9.16 -3.76
C ALA A 245 -38.40 9.66 -5.21
N HIS A 246 -37.69 8.88 -6.04
CA HIS A 246 -37.43 9.22 -7.45
C HIS A 246 -38.50 8.62 -8.36
N ILE A 247 -39.13 9.47 -9.19
CA ILE A 247 -40.13 9.03 -10.18
C ILE A 247 -39.38 8.52 -11.42
N GLN A 248 -39.23 7.22 -11.52
CA GLN A 248 -38.47 6.57 -12.61
C GLN A 248 -39.27 6.57 -13.93
N TYR A 249 -40.57 6.27 -13.87
CA TYR A 249 -41.43 6.24 -15.03
C TYR A 249 -42.76 6.90 -14.71
N ILE A 250 -43.31 7.64 -15.69
CA ILE A 250 -44.62 8.31 -15.65
C ILE A 250 -45.37 7.97 -16.94
N ALA A 251 -46.61 7.56 -16.82
CA ALA A 251 -47.48 7.41 -17.96
C ALA A 251 -48.91 7.95 -17.68
N SER A 252 -49.52 8.58 -18.66
CA SER A 252 -50.91 9.04 -18.60
C SER A 252 -51.53 8.91 -19.98
N GLY A 253 -52.55 8.13 -20.07
CA GLY A 253 -53.39 8.02 -21.28
C GLY A 253 -54.23 9.31 -21.52
N GLU A 254 -54.96 9.34 -22.63
CA GLU A 254 -55.78 10.53 -23.00
C GLU A 254 -56.78 10.88 -21.91
N THR A 255 -57.60 9.94 -21.45
CA THR A 255 -58.53 10.08 -20.34
C THR A 255 -57.85 10.62 -19.07
N GLY A 256 -56.68 10.10 -18.74
CA GLY A 256 -55.91 10.53 -17.59
C GLY A 256 -55.43 11.99 -17.70
N ARG A 257 -54.96 12.39 -18.88
CA ARG A 257 -54.54 13.79 -19.17
C ARG A 257 -55.73 14.74 -19.06
N GLU A 258 -56.84 14.40 -19.70
CA GLU A 258 -58.03 15.22 -19.68
C GLU A 258 -58.59 15.44 -18.26
N LEU A 259 -58.61 14.40 -17.44
CA LEU A 259 -59.22 14.44 -16.12
C LEU A 259 -58.24 14.85 -14.99
N GLY A 260 -56.95 15.06 -15.27
CA GLY A 260 -55.98 15.51 -14.29
C GLY A 260 -55.47 14.40 -13.38
N ALA A 261 -55.35 13.18 -13.89
CA ALA A 261 -54.92 11.99 -13.13
C ALA A 261 -53.55 12.17 -12.47
N LEU A 262 -52.52 12.69 -13.19
CA LEU A 262 -51.21 12.95 -12.64
C LEU A 262 -51.20 14.06 -11.58
N ASP A 263 -52.07 15.04 -11.68
CA ASP A 263 -52.21 16.08 -10.65
C ASP A 263 -52.72 15.50 -9.32
N LEU A 264 -53.69 14.56 -9.39
CA LEU A 264 -54.14 13.78 -8.25
C LEU A 264 -53.05 12.92 -7.66
N LEU A 265 -52.33 12.16 -8.50
CA LEU A 265 -51.30 11.22 -8.11
C LEU A 265 -50.16 11.94 -7.41
N PHE A 266 -49.55 12.96 -8.02
CA PHE A 266 -48.41 13.66 -7.44
C PHE A 266 -48.76 14.46 -6.20
N ARG A 267 -49.96 15.02 -6.12
CA ARG A 267 -50.46 15.64 -4.88
C ARG A 267 -50.48 14.63 -3.74
N HIS A 268 -50.96 13.40 -3.99
CA HIS A 268 -50.97 12.32 -3.00
C HIS A 268 -49.54 11.90 -2.60
N LEU A 269 -48.64 11.68 -3.58
CA LEU A 269 -47.28 11.26 -3.29
C LEU A 269 -46.53 12.31 -2.45
N ILE A 270 -46.68 13.58 -2.74
CA ILE A 270 -46.01 14.69 -2.02
C ILE A 270 -46.61 14.88 -0.62
N ASN A 271 -47.97 15.04 -0.52
CA ASN A 271 -48.59 15.49 0.72
C ASN A 271 -48.90 14.36 1.72
N GLU A 272 -48.97 13.13 1.24
CA GLU A 272 -49.41 11.99 2.05
C GLU A 272 -48.36 10.88 2.08
N ARG A 273 -48.04 10.27 0.93
CA ARG A 273 -47.24 9.01 0.87
C ARG A 273 -45.79 9.19 1.26
N TYR A 274 -45.12 10.20 0.70
CA TYR A 274 -43.68 10.45 0.89
C TYR A 274 -43.38 11.71 1.70
N LYS A 275 -44.35 12.22 2.43
CA LYS A 275 -44.23 13.43 3.25
C LYS A 275 -43.05 13.43 4.22
N GLN A 276 -42.60 12.24 4.67
CA GLN A 276 -41.51 12.09 5.62
C GLN A 276 -40.12 11.94 4.93
N MET A 277 -40.09 11.83 3.61
CA MET A 277 -38.85 11.80 2.86
C MET A 277 -38.19 13.18 2.84
N ALA A 278 -36.87 13.26 2.57
CA ALA A 278 -36.23 14.55 2.37
C ALA A 278 -36.60 15.18 1.03
N TYR A 279 -36.73 14.37 -0.02
CA TYR A 279 -36.95 14.82 -1.38
C TYR A 279 -37.90 13.90 -2.16
N LEU A 280 -38.66 14.53 -3.08
CA LEU A 280 -39.30 13.82 -4.19
C LEU A 280 -38.75 14.38 -5.50
N ASP A 281 -38.16 13.50 -6.31
CA ASP A 281 -37.48 13.84 -7.54
C ASP A 281 -38.25 13.35 -8.75
N PHE A 282 -38.65 14.27 -9.62
CA PHE A 282 -39.37 13.99 -10.84
C PHE A 282 -38.48 13.55 -12.04
N GLY A 283 -37.18 13.52 -11.84
CA GLY A 283 -36.22 13.22 -12.89
C GLY A 283 -35.94 14.38 -13.85
N ILE A 284 -35.00 14.13 -14.74
CA ILE A 284 -34.42 15.12 -15.67
C ILE A 284 -35.48 15.66 -16.64
N SER A 285 -35.34 16.95 -16.98
CA SER A 285 -36.20 17.68 -17.92
C SER A 285 -35.38 18.39 -19.01
N THR A 286 -34.18 17.88 -19.28
CA THR A 286 -33.29 18.35 -20.35
C THR A 286 -33.08 17.25 -21.37
N GLU A 287 -32.80 17.63 -22.61
CA GLU A 287 -32.59 16.78 -23.76
C GLU A 287 -31.22 17.11 -24.41
N HIS A 288 -30.76 16.31 -25.39
CA HIS A 288 -29.52 16.53 -26.13
C HIS A 288 -28.29 16.78 -25.24
N GLY A 289 -28.09 15.92 -24.21
CA GLY A 289 -26.95 16.07 -23.30
C GLY A 289 -27.00 17.33 -22.43
N GLY A 290 -28.20 17.84 -22.14
CA GLY A 290 -28.42 19.03 -21.32
C GLY A 290 -28.45 20.35 -22.12
N GLN A 291 -28.27 20.31 -23.43
CA GLN A 291 -28.29 21.53 -24.26
C GLN A 291 -29.69 22.09 -24.53
N TRP A 292 -30.70 21.29 -24.36
CA TRP A 292 -32.07 21.69 -24.57
C TRP A 292 -32.92 21.53 -23.29
N LEU A 293 -33.57 22.61 -22.88
CA LEU A 293 -34.49 22.61 -21.74
C LEU A 293 -35.93 22.40 -22.22
N ASN A 294 -36.62 21.37 -21.72
CA ASN A 294 -38.03 21.14 -22.03
C ASN A 294 -38.89 21.99 -21.11
N ASP A 295 -39.20 23.22 -21.58
CA ASP A 295 -39.95 24.23 -20.80
C ASP A 295 -41.34 23.75 -20.35
N GLY A 296 -42.03 22.98 -21.20
CA GLY A 296 -43.36 22.44 -20.87
C GLY A 296 -43.30 21.45 -19.71
N LEU A 297 -42.30 20.56 -19.74
CA LEU A 297 -42.09 19.55 -18.72
C LEU A 297 -41.64 20.18 -17.38
N ILE A 298 -40.70 21.12 -17.43
CA ILE A 298 -40.28 21.89 -16.24
C ILE A 298 -41.45 22.66 -15.65
N PHE A 299 -42.21 23.40 -16.46
CA PHE A 299 -43.36 24.14 -15.98
C PHE A 299 -44.39 23.24 -15.26
N GLN A 300 -44.62 22.04 -15.78
CA GLN A 300 -45.47 21.05 -15.15
C GLN A 300 -44.94 20.63 -13.79
N LYS A 301 -43.68 20.21 -13.71
CA LYS A 301 -43.03 19.72 -12.50
C LYS A 301 -42.88 20.82 -11.43
N GLU A 302 -42.47 22.02 -11.82
CA GLU A 302 -42.42 23.18 -10.92
C GLU A 302 -43.80 23.56 -10.36
N GLY A 303 -44.85 23.25 -11.09
CA GLY A 303 -46.24 23.46 -10.62
C GLY A 303 -46.56 22.68 -9.34
N PHE A 304 -45.82 21.60 -9.03
CA PHE A 304 -45.93 20.84 -7.80
C PHE A 304 -44.99 21.36 -6.69
N GLY A 305 -44.25 22.44 -6.91
CA GLY A 305 -43.29 23.00 -5.95
C GLY A 305 -41.85 22.54 -6.17
N ALA A 306 -41.58 21.85 -7.27
CA ALA A 306 -40.21 21.38 -7.58
C ALA A 306 -39.28 22.53 -7.97
N ARG A 307 -37.99 22.35 -7.73
CA ARG A 307 -36.89 23.22 -8.19
C ARG A 307 -35.74 22.37 -8.72
N ALA A 308 -34.82 23.03 -9.42
CA ALA A 308 -33.73 22.41 -10.12
C ALA A 308 -32.67 21.75 -9.20
N VAL A 309 -32.29 20.51 -9.53
CA VAL A 309 -31.07 19.85 -9.04
C VAL A 309 -30.30 19.38 -10.27
N CYS A 310 -28.99 19.66 -10.30
CA CYS A 310 -28.15 19.28 -11.43
C CYS A 310 -27.69 17.82 -11.33
N TYR A 311 -27.73 17.15 -12.48
CA TYR A 311 -27.17 15.82 -12.72
C TYR A 311 -26.07 15.98 -13.75
N ASP A 312 -24.84 16.02 -13.24
CA ASP A 312 -23.66 16.34 -14.04
C ASP A 312 -22.98 15.06 -14.55
N THR A 313 -22.29 15.20 -15.69
CA THR A 313 -21.33 14.22 -16.18
C THR A 313 -20.04 14.94 -16.49
N TYR A 314 -18.97 14.48 -15.92
CA TYR A 314 -17.62 14.98 -16.13
C TYR A 314 -16.81 14.03 -16.99
N GLU A 315 -15.86 14.58 -17.75
CA GLU A 315 -14.86 13.81 -18.50
C GLU A 315 -13.47 14.19 -17.99
N VAL A 316 -12.65 13.20 -17.69
CA VAL A 316 -11.27 13.34 -17.22
C VAL A 316 -10.36 12.70 -18.25
N GLU A 317 -9.40 13.45 -18.78
CA GLU A 317 -8.28 12.90 -19.54
C GLU A 317 -7.30 12.26 -18.55
N LEU A 318 -6.99 10.97 -18.76
CA LEU A 318 -6.11 10.23 -17.87
C LEU A 318 -4.65 10.38 -18.30
N ASP A 319 -4.02 11.43 -17.81
CA ASP A 319 -2.58 11.69 -17.97
C ASP A 319 -1.86 11.38 -16.65
N ARG A 320 -0.82 10.57 -16.71
CA ARG A 320 -0.07 10.12 -15.52
C ARG A 320 0.55 11.30 -14.75
N THR A 321 1.01 12.32 -15.47
CA THR A 321 1.61 13.53 -14.87
C THR A 321 0.55 14.34 -14.12
N LEU A 322 -0.61 14.56 -14.74
CA LEU A 322 -1.74 15.26 -14.10
C LEU A 322 -2.26 14.51 -12.88
N ILE A 323 -2.37 13.19 -12.96
CA ILE A 323 -2.81 12.35 -11.83
C ILE A 323 -1.83 12.50 -10.64
N CYS A 324 -0.54 12.50 -10.89
CA CYS A 324 0.46 12.73 -9.83
C CYS A 324 0.36 14.13 -9.20
N GLN A 325 -0.12 15.13 -9.94
CA GLN A 325 -0.29 16.52 -9.47
C GLN A 325 -1.65 16.78 -8.77
N MET A 326 -2.55 15.81 -8.73
CA MET A 326 -3.87 15.98 -8.09
C MET A 326 -3.78 16.24 -6.59
N LEU A 327 -2.94 15.50 -5.90
CA LEU A 327 -2.54 15.89 -4.55
C LEU A 327 -1.65 17.14 -4.69
N PRO A 328 -1.78 18.13 -3.82
CA PRO A 328 -0.85 19.23 -3.83
C PRO A 328 0.56 18.66 -3.85
N SER A 329 1.40 19.22 -4.72
CA SER A 329 2.85 19.16 -4.57
C SER A 329 3.36 20.14 -3.48
N GLU A 330 2.58 20.49 -2.51
CA GLU A 330 3.08 20.37 -1.17
C GLU A 330 3.30 18.85 -1.04
N GLU A 331 4.51 18.42 -1.23
CA GLU A 331 5.08 17.37 -0.44
C GLU A 331 4.50 17.59 0.95
N ALA A 332 3.44 16.85 1.26
CA ALA A 332 2.90 16.85 2.61
C ALA A 332 4.11 16.39 3.40
N MET A 333 4.75 17.35 4.10
CA MET A 333 5.95 17.10 4.91
C MET A 333 5.64 15.82 5.62
N PRO A 334 6.38 14.73 5.41
CA PRO A 334 5.98 13.42 5.89
C PRO A 334 5.70 13.54 7.37
N LYS A 335 4.50 13.17 7.82
CA LYS A 335 4.09 13.30 9.22
C LYS A 335 5.02 12.50 10.14
N SER A 336 5.68 11.50 9.59
CA SER A 336 6.72 10.71 10.24
C SER A 336 7.59 10.01 9.19
N VAL A 337 8.88 9.83 9.51
CA VAL A 337 9.83 9.03 8.76
C VAL A 337 10.32 7.91 9.68
N SER A 338 9.94 6.67 9.37
CA SER A 338 10.41 5.50 10.11
C SER A 338 11.89 5.26 9.82
N PHE A 339 12.64 4.81 10.83
CA PHE A 339 14.04 4.42 10.64
C PHE A 339 14.15 3.28 9.59
N LEU A 340 13.27 2.28 9.70
CA LEU A 340 13.09 1.19 8.75
C LEU A 340 11.66 0.66 8.87
N ASP A 341 10.92 0.69 7.77
CA ASP A 341 9.57 0.12 7.66
C ASP A 341 9.63 -1.25 6.99
N LEU A 342 9.74 -2.31 7.80
CA LEU A 342 9.78 -3.69 7.31
C LEU A 342 8.48 -4.12 6.65
N LYS A 343 7.32 -3.59 7.08
CA LYS A 343 6.02 -3.88 6.44
C LYS A 343 6.02 -3.35 5.01
N ARG A 344 6.40 -2.08 4.83
CA ARG A 344 6.48 -1.44 3.51
C ARG A 344 7.49 -2.14 2.59
N LEU A 345 8.65 -2.53 3.15
CA LEU A 345 9.67 -3.28 2.42
C LEU A 345 9.16 -4.65 1.98
N ASN A 346 8.56 -5.44 2.87
CA ASN A 346 8.06 -6.77 2.54
C ASN A 346 6.87 -6.73 1.60
N ASN A 347 5.95 -5.76 1.75
CA ASN A 347 4.83 -5.57 0.83
C ASN A 347 5.27 -5.31 -0.62
N SER A 348 6.48 -4.78 -0.83
CA SER A 348 7.02 -4.57 -2.18
C SER A 348 7.48 -5.86 -2.88
N PHE A 349 7.44 -7.01 -2.19
CA PHE A 349 7.72 -8.35 -2.71
C PHE A 349 6.47 -9.23 -2.81
N GLU A 350 5.28 -8.65 -2.59
CA GLU A 350 4.02 -9.38 -2.77
C GLU A 350 3.59 -9.41 -4.24
N PRO A 351 2.95 -10.51 -4.73
CA PRO A 351 2.51 -11.67 -3.95
C PRO A 351 3.56 -12.77 -3.76
N GLU A 352 4.75 -12.66 -4.37
CA GLU A 352 5.76 -13.73 -4.45
C GLU A 352 6.23 -14.18 -3.06
N LEU A 353 6.36 -13.24 -2.12
CA LEU A 353 6.79 -13.52 -0.75
C LEU A 353 5.78 -14.38 0.00
N SER A 354 4.49 -14.03 -0.04
CA SER A 354 3.42 -14.82 0.58
C SER A 354 3.25 -16.18 -0.10
N ASP A 355 3.37 -16.23 -1.42
CA ASP A 355 3.23 -17.47 -2.19
C ASP A 355 4.31 -18.48 -1.85
N VAL A 356 5.58 -18.04 -1.73
CA VAL A 356 6.67 -18.96 -1.41
C VAL A 356 6.56 -19.48 0.02
N VAL A 357 6.23 -18.64 1.00
CA VAL A 357 5.99 -19.04 2.39
C VAL A 357 4.84 -20.05 2.49
N THR A 358 3.73 -19.78 1.81
CA THR A 358 2.58 -20.67 1.75
C THR A 358 2.94 -22.03 1.13
N ARG A 359 3.79 -22.05 0.11
CA ARG A 359 4.28 -23.26 -0.55
C ARG A 359 5.08 -24.14 0.40
N VAL A 360 5.99 -23.55 1.18
CA VAL A 360 6.79 -24.27 2.19
C VAL A 360 5.86 -24.86 3.26
N VAL A 361 4.90 -24.09 3.77
CA VAL A 361 3.93 -24.57 4.77
C VAL A 361 3.12 -25.76 4.25
N ARG A 362 2.61 -25.68 3.01
CA ARG A 362 1.83 -26.78 2.38
C ARG A 362 2.67 -28.02 2.12
N ARG A 363 3.97 -27.87 1.86
CA ARG A 363 4.89 -28.97 1.61
C ARG A 363 5.24 -29.74 2.90
N GLY A 364 5.21 -29.07 4.06
CA GLY A 364 5.47 -29.67 5.37
C GLY A 364 6.93 -30.11 5.59
N TRP A 365 7.88 -29.58 4.82
CA TRP A 365 9.32 -29.79 5.00
C TRP A 365 9.96 -28.48 5.43
N TYR A 366 10.54 -28.42 6.63
CA TYR A 366 10.90 -27.14 7.24
C TYR A 366 12.40 -26.93 7.47
N LEU A 367 13.24 -27.96 7.35
CA LEU A 367 14.68 -27.89 7.62
C LEU A 367 15.47 -28.68 6.58
N GLN A 368 16.62 -28.11 6.14
CA GLN A 368 17.59 -28.77 5.28
C GLN A 368 17.00 -29.40 4.01
N GLY A 369 16.09 -28.69 3.38
CA GLY A 369 15.42 -29.10 2.14
C GLY A 369 15.87 -28.28 0.93
N ASP A 370 14.97 -28.23 -0.07
CA ASP A 370 15.30 -27.66 -1.37
C ASP A 370 15.46 -26.14 -1.36
N CYS A 371 14.73 -25.40 -0.48
CA CYS A 371 14.85 -23.95 -0.41
C CYS A 371 16.20 -23.55 0.21
N VAL A 372 16.62 -24.25 1.25
CA VAL A 372 17.97 -24.07 1.86
C VAL A 372 19.05 -24.34 0.82
N ALA A 373 18.97 -25.47 0.11
CA ALA A 373 19.97 -25.84 -0.90
C ALA A 373 19.98 -24.83 -2.09
N ALA A 374 18.84 -24.38 -2.53
CA ALA A 374 18.72 -23.39 -3.60
C ALA A 374 19.32 -22.04 -3.20
N PHE A 375 18.98 -21.53 -2.02
CA PHE A 375 19.52 -20.25 -1.57
C PHE A 375 21.01 -20.33 -1.25
N GLU A 376 21.53 -21.45 -0.68
CA GLU A 376 22.95 -21.67 -0.54
C GLU A 376 23.69 -21.57 -1.90
N HIS A 377 23.14 -22.17 -2.94
CA HIS A 377 23.67 -22.09 -4.30
C HIS A 377 23.62 -20.67 -4.85
N HIS A 378 22.47 -20.02 -4.83
CA HIS A 378 22.28 -18.67 -5.38
C HIS A 378 23.10 -17.62 -4.62
N TRP A 379 23.24 -17.74 -3.29
CA TRP A 379 24.06 -16.83 -2.51
C TRP A 379 25.57 -17.05 -2.78
N ALA A 380 26.04 -18.31 -2.91
CA ALA A 380 27.40 -18.60 -3.30
C ALA A 380 27.72 -18.03 -4.68
N GLU A 381 26.83 -18.20 -5.66
CA GLU A 381 26.97 -17.63 -7.00
C GLU A 381 27.00 -16.09 -6.95
N TYR A 382 26.09 -15.47 -6.20
CA TYR A 382 26.01 -14.02 -6.05
C TYR A 382 27.26 -13.43 -5.43
N VAL A 383 27.80 -14.05 -4.37
CA VAL A 383 29.02 -13.62 -3.70
C VAL A 383 30.26 -13.92 -4.57
N GLY A 384 30.24 -14.96 -5.37
CA GLY A 384 31.35 -15.41 -6.21
C GLY A 384 32.31 -16.40 -5.52
N VAL A 385 31.75 -17.30 -4.69
CA VAL A 385 32.46 -18.32 -3.95
C VAL A 385 31.93 -19.72 -4.27
N ARG A 386 32.71 -20.78 -3.91
CA ARG A 386 32.28 -22.17 -4.13
C ARG A 386 31.24 -22.65 -3.13
N HIS A 387 31.30 -22.18 -1.88
CA HIS A 387 30.50 -22.69 -0.79
C HIS A 387 29.76 -21.58 -0.04
N CYS A 388 28.47 -21.80 0.18
CA CYS A 388 27.67 -21.11 1.17
C CYS A 388 27.05 -22.17 2.09
N ILE A 389 27.12 -21.95 3.39
CA ILE A 389 26.50 -22.81 4.42
C ILE A 389 25.58 -21.96 5.28
N LEU A 390 24.29 -22.21 5.20
CA LEU A 390 23.29 -21.51 5.99
C LEU A 390 23.31 -21.99 7.45
N CYS A 391 23.15 -21.05 8.38
CA CYS A 391 23.14 -21.27 9.82
C CYS A 391 22.07 -20.38 10.50
N GLY A 392 21.96 -20.47 11.83
CA GLY A 392 20.88 -19.83 12.57
C GLY A 392 20.93 -18.30 12.56
N ASN A 393 22.12 -17.69 12.60
CA ASN A 393 22.28 -16.23 12.59
C ASN A 393 23.76 -15.84 12.37
N GLY A 394 24.05 -14.52 12.29
CA GLY A 394 25.40 -14.03 12.04
C GLY A 394 26.42 -14.29 13.18
N LEU A 395 26.00 -14.31 14.44
CA LEU A 395 26.86 -14.67 15.57
C LEU A 395 27.31 -16.14 15.45
N GLU A 396 26.38 -17.04 15.18
CA GLU A 396 26.65 -18.44 14.99
C GLU A 396 27.52 -18.68 13.75
N ALA A 397 27.32 -17.90 12.67
CA ALA A 397 28.20 -17.97 11.49
C ALA A 397 29.66 -17.68 11.85
N LEU A 398 29.92 -16.60 12.58
CA LEU A 398 31.29 -16.26 13.07
C LEU A 398 31.82 -17.32 14.03
N THR A 399 31.01 -17.77 14.98
CA THR A 399 31.44 -18.84 15.94
C THR A 399 31.81 -20.14 15.22
N LEU A 400 31.01 -20.54 14.21
CA LEU A 400 31.29 -21.74 13.42
C LEU A 400 32.59 -21.62 12.63
N ILE A 401 32.84 -20.48 11.96
CA ILE A 401 34.08 -20.20 11.24
C ILE A 401 35.26 -20.33 12.20
N LEU A 402 35.23 -19.60 13.32
CA LEU A 402 36.36 -19.56 14.28
C LEU A 402 36.64 -20.92 14.92
N ARG A 403 35.60 -21.69 15.31
CA ARG A 403 35.73 -23.05 15.82
C ARG A 403 36.30 -24.03 14.77
N ALA A 404 35.85 -23.91 13.52
CA ALA A 404 36.33 -24.73 12.43
C ALA A 404 37.78 -24.41 12.13
N CYS A 405 38.16 -23.13 11.98
CA CYS A 405 39.54 -22.70 11.78
C CYS A 405 40.46 -23.13 12.95
N LYS A 406 40.01 -22.97 14.19
CA LYS A 406 40.74 -23.41 15.37
C LYS A 406 41.06 -24.91 15.32
N ARG A 407 40.08 -25.73 14.95
CA ARG A 407 40.25 -27.18 14.87
C ARG A 407 41.15 -27.60 13.69
N LEU A 408 40.98 -26.99 12.53
CA LEU A 408 41.73 -27.34 11.34
C LEU A 408 43.21 -26.89 11.45
N ASN A 409 43.48 -25.75 12.09
CA ASN A 409 44.79 -25.15 12.20
C ASN A 409 45.45 -25.40 13.57
N TRP A 410 44.84 -26.20 14.43
CA TRP A 410 45.37 -26.57 15.75
C TRP A 410 45.65 -25.36 16.66
N TRP A 411 44.79 -24.29 16.60
CA TRP A 411 44.96 -23.13 17.46
C TRP A 411 44.67 -23.46 18.93
N SER A 412 45.44 -22.85 19.83
CA SER A 412 45.26 -22.99 21.28
C SER A 412 44.16 -22.03 21.80
N ASP A 413 43.72 -22.25 23.03
CA ASP A 413 42.81 -21.35 23.74
C ASP A 413 43.44 -19.97 24.04
N ASP A 414 44.74 -19.83 23.94
CA ASP A 414 45.50 -18.59 24.09
C ASP A 414 45.70 -17.83 22.77
N SER A 415 45.30 -18.43 21.64
CA SER A 415 45.41 -17.77 20.34
C SER A 415 44.59 -16.51 20.26
N GLU A 416 45.17 -15.50 19.61
CA GLU A 416 44.65 -14.14 19.54
C GLU A 416 44.08 -13.85 18.17
N VAL A 417 42.93 -13.16 18.13
CA VAL A 417 42.27 -12.65 16.92
C VAL A 417 42.17 -11.13 17.00
N ILE A 418 42.80 -10.42 16.05
CA ILE A 418 42.70 -8.96 15.98
C ILE A 418 41.35 -8.61 15.36
N VAL A 419 40.58 -7.76 16.06
CA VAL A 419 39.20 -7.37 15.70
C VAL A 419 38.99 -5.87 15.97
N PRO A 420 38.19 -5.14 15.16
CA PRO A 420 37.94 -3.73 15.45
C PRO A 420 37.20 -3.54 16.78
N ALA A 421 37.61 -2.51 17.54
CA ALA A 421 36.94 -2.13 18.78
C ALA A 421 35.58 -1.51 18.53
N ASN A 422 35.38 -0.88 17.36
CA ASN A 422 34.12 -0.36 16.87
C ASN A 422 33.39 -1.43 16.05
N THR A 423 32.63 -2.27 16.71
CA THR A 423 31.83 -3.32 16.10
C THR A 423 30.57 -3.59 16.91
N PHE A 424 29.64 -4.40 16.36
CA PHE A 424 28.60 -5.00 17.17
C PHE A 424 29.19 -6.07 18.07
N ILE A 425 28.69 -6.17 19.29
CA ILE A 425 29.27 -7.07 20.32
C ILE A 425 29.38 -8.55 19.85
N ALA A 426 28.53 -8.98 18.90
CA ALA A 426 28.49 -10.34 18.39
C ALA A 426 29.87 -10.81 17.86
N THR A 427 30.63 -9.92 17.20
CA THR A 427 31.95 -10.24 16.65
C THR A 427 32.92 -10.65 17.76
N ILE A 428 32.92 -9.94 18.88
CA ILE A 428 33.80 -10.21 20.03
C ILE A 428 33.33 -11.47 20.77
N LEU A 429 32.00 -11.61 20.97
CA LEU A 429 31.41 -12.78 21.62
C LEU A 429 31.75 -14.07 20.83
N ALA A 430 31.69 -14.04 19.49
CA ALA A 430 32.06 -15.20 18.67
C ALA A 430 33.49 -15.66 18.89
N ILE A 431 34.45 -14.73 19.04
CA ILE A 431 35.84 -15.04 19.34
C ILE A 431 35.96 -15.73 20.71
N GLN A 432 35.29 -15.19 21.73
CA GLN A 432 35.29 -15.76 23.09
C GLN A 432 34.61 -17.14 23.12
N GLU A 433 33.47 -17.30 22.45
CA GLU A 433 32.74 -18.57 22.35
C GLU A 433 33.53 -19.65 21.60
N ALA A 434 34.40 -19.27 20.68
CA ALA A 434 35.35 -20.17 20.06
C ALA A 434 36.54 -20.55 20.99
N GLY A 435 36.60 -19.96 22.20
CA GLY A 435 37.69 -20.12 23.13
C GLY A 435 38.98 -19.48 22.61
N LEU A 436 38.90 -18.31 22.00
CA LEU A 436 40.01 -17.48 21.51
C LEU A 436 40.02 -16.14 22.22
N LYS A 437 41.11 -15.40 22.10
CA LYS A 437 41.26 -14.08 22.74
C LYS A 437 41.10 -12.94 21.73
N PRO A 438 40.12 -12.05 21.88
CA PRO A 438 40.01 -10.87 21.05
C PRO A 438 41.03 -9.80 21.43
N VAL A 439 41.74 -9.27 20.41
CA VAL A 439 42.65 -8.12 20.52
C VAL A 439 42.03 -6.95 19.78
N LEU A 440 41.64 -5.92 20.54
CA LEU A 440 40.86 -4.81 20.02
C LEU A 440 41.74 -3.79 19.28
N CYS A 441 41.41 -3.52 18.02
CA CYS A 441 42.02 -2.51 17.17
C CYS A 441 41.16 -1.27 17.11
N GLU A 442 41.68 -0.08 17.42
CA GLU A 442 40.97 1.18 17.23
C GLU A 442 40.62 1.38 15.77
N PRO A 443 39.44 1.95 15.47
CA PRO A 443 39.05 2.29 14.11
C PRO A 443 39.71 3.57 13.61
N ASN A 444 39.71 3.74 12.29
CA ASN A 444 39.94 5.03 11.67
C ASN A 444 38.74 5.98 11.98
N PRO A 445 38.98 7.17 12.48
CA PRO A 445 37.90 8.10 12.90
C PRO A 445 37.07 8.65 11.75
N ASN A 446 37.53 8.55 10.49
CA ASN A 446 36.88 9.14 9.33
C ASN A 446 35.89 8.18 8.63
N ASP A 447 36.20 6.88 8.62
CA ASP A 447 35.39 5.85 7.96
C ASP A 447 34.83 4.80 8.94
N PHE A 448 35.25 4.84 10.20
CA PHE A 448 34.82 3.96 11.30
C PHE A 448 35.27 2.51 11.19
N LEU A 449 36.09 2.18 10.17
CA LEU A 449 36.61 0.84 9.92
C LEU A 449 37.92 0.55 10.64
N MET A 450 38.35 -0.71 10.63
CA MET A 450 39.62 -1.14 11.22
C MET A 450 40.82 -0.31 10.68
N ASP A 451 41.59 0.29 11.56
CA ASP A 451 42.80 1.05 11.19
C ASP A 451 43.98 0.08 10.95
N VAL A 452 44.25 -0.18 9.68
CA VAL A 452 45.31 -1.14 9.26
C VAL A 452 46.69 -0.71 9.79
N SER A 453 46.95 0.58 9.94
CA SER A 453 48.24 1.09 10.43
C SER A 453 48.56 0.65 11.86
N ARG A 454 47.57 0.16 12.61
CA ARG A 454 47.70 -0.30 13.98
C ARG A 454 47.96 -1.79 14.12
N LEU A 455 47.77 -2.58 13.06
CA LEU A 455 47.83 -4.04 13.12
C LEU A 455 49.21 -4.55 13.59
N GLU A 456 50.30 -4.00 13.07
CA GLU A 456 51.64 -4.41 13.45
C GLU A 456 51.94 -4.22 14.96
N ALA A 457 51.45 -3.14 15.55
CA ALA A 457 51.64 -2.88 16.97
C ALA A 457 50.78 -3.79 17.89
N LEU A 458 49.72 -4.37 17.36
CA LEU A 458 48.81 -5.27 18.08
C LEU A 458 49.19 -6.75 17.93
N ARG A 459 49.95 -7.08 16.91
CA ARG A 459 50.36 -8.47 16.62
C ARG A 459 51.32 -9.02 17.69
N THR A 460 51.07 -10.23 18.09
CA THR A 460 51.98 -11.04 18.94
C THR A 460 52.25 -12.39 18.28
N GLU A 461 53.11 -13.22 18.87
CA GLU A 461 53.35 -14.60 18.44
C GLU A 461 52.10 -15.49 18.58
N ARG A 462 51.12 -15.07 19.34
CA ARG A 462 49.83 -15.79 19.52
C ARG A 462 48.77 -15.35 18.53
N THR A 463 49.00 -14.30 17.77
CA THR A 463 48.05 -13.84 16.77
C THR A 463 47.91 -14.86 15.64
N VAL A 464 46.72 -15.33 15.39
CA VAL A 464 46.42 -16.37 14.37
C VAL A 464 45.50 -15.86 13.25
N ALA A 465 44.75 -14.78 13.51
CA ALA A 465 43.83 -14.24 12.51
C ALA A 465 43.57 -12.72 12.71
N VAL A 466 43.16 -12.08 11.62
CA VAL A 466 42.56 -10.77 11.59
C VAL A 466 41.10 -10.94 11.17
N LEU A 467 40.18 -10.30 11.93
CA LEU A 467 38.75 -10.36 11.67
C LEU A 467 38.23 -8.95 11.42
N PRO A 468 38.39 -8.39 10.18
CA PRO A 468 37.77 -7.12 9.81
C PRO A 468 36.24 -7.19 9.82
N VAL A 469 35.61 -6.07 10.17
CA VAL A 469 34.16 -5.91 10.15
C VAL A 469 33.80 -4.85 9.11
N HIS A 470 33.00 -5.20 8.13
CA HIS A 470 32.52 -4.29 7.09
C HIS A 470 31.36 -3.45 7.64
N LEU A 471 31.72 -2.62 8.63
CA LEU A 471 30.75 -1.91 9.46
C LEU A 471 29.93 -0.89 8.66
N TYR A 472 28.63 -0.80 8.96
CA TYR A 472 27.65 0.07 8.31
C TYR A 472 27.43 -0.26 6.82
N GLY A 473 28.04 -1.32 6.30
CA GLY A 473 27.95 -1.74 4.90
C GLY A 473 29.12 -1.27 4.02
N ARG A 474 30.19 -0.76 4.61
CA ARG A 474 31.42 -0.35 3.90
C ARG A 474 32.51 -1.42 4.04
N VAL A 475 33.10 -1.80 2.91
CA VAL A 475 34.22 -2.75 2.88
C VAL A 475 35.45 -2.12 3.52
N CYS A 476 36.13 -2.88 4.37
CA CYS A 476 37.47 -2.52 4.91
C CYS A 476 38.49 -2.46 3.77
N ASP A 477 39.63 -1.84 4.00
CA ASP A 477 40.81 -1.93 3.10
C ASP A 477 41.35 -3.37 3.10
N MET A 478 40.67 -4.24 2.34
CA MET A 478 41.03 -5.69 2.33
C MET A 478 42.34 -5.96 1.64
N ASP A 479 42.77 -5.12 0.70
CA ASP A 479 44.07 -5.27 0.06
C ASP A 479 45.18 -5.10 1.08
N ALA A 480 45.14 -4.04 1.86
CA ALA A 480 46.16 -3.81 2.92
C ALA A 480 46.08 -4.86 4.05
N ILE A 481 44.88 -5.29 4.46
CA ILE A 481 44.67 -6.31 5.47
C ILE A 481 45.22 -7.67 4.99
N ASN A 482 44.93 -8.06 3.74
CA ASN A 482 45.43 -9.34 3.18
C ASN A 482 46.93 -9.36 2.99
N VAL A 483 47.56 -8.24 2.59
CA VAL A 483 49.00 -8.11 2.51
C VAL A 483 49.63 -8.30 3.90
N PHE A 484 49.14 -7.56 4.91
CA PHE A 484 49.60 -7.72 6.29
C PHE A 484 49.47 -9.17 6.78
N ALA A 485 48.32 -9.79 6.56
CA ALA A 485 48.06 -11.16 7.00
C ALA A 485 48.98 -12.18 6.30
N ALA A 486 49.21 -12.01 5.00
CA ALA A 486 50.12 -12.88 4.23
C ALA A 486 51.55 -12.79 4.72
N ASP A 487 52.05 -11.58 5.01
CA ASP A 487 53.43 -11.35 5.54
C ASP A 487 53.64 -12.00 6.90
N HIS A 488 52.57 -12.24 7.66
CA HIS A 488 52.61 -12.81 9.00
C HIS A 488 51.98 -14.20 9.13
N HIS A 489 51.57 -14.81 8.03
CA HIS A 489 50.92 -16.14 7.99
C HIS A 489 49.65 -16.22 8.83
N LEU A 490 48.82 -15.15 8.82
CA LEU A 490 47.57 -15.06 9.52
C LEU A 490 46.38 -15.40 8.59
N LEU A 491 45.32 -15.94 9.15
CA LEU A 491 44.05 -16.01 8.43
C LEU A 491 43.31 -14.66 8.46
N VAL A 492 42.59 -14.36 7.41
CA VAL A 492 41.65 -13.24 7.36
C VAL A 492 40.24 -13.81 7.29
N LEU A 493 39.38 -13.36 8.20
CA LEU A 493 37.97 -13.79 8.30
C LEU A 493 37.07 -12.54 8.29
N GLU A 494 36.14 -12.46 7.35
CA GLU A 494 35.28 -11.28 7.23
C GLU A 494 34.03 -11.37 8.13
N ASP A 495 33.73 -10.32 8.91
CA ASP A 495 32.38 -10.08 9.37
C ASP A 495 31.67 -9.19 8.33
N ALA A 496 30.94 -9.84 7.42
CA ALA A 496 30.19 -9.21 6.34
C ALA A 496 28.70 -9.04 6.67
N ALA A 497 28.32 -9.15 7.95
CA ALA A 497 26.92 -9.10 8.42
C ALA A 497 26.15 -7.83 8.03
N GLN A 498 26.82 -6.77 7.58
CA GLN A 498 26.23 -5.50 7.16
C GLN A 498 26.55 -5.12 5.71
N ALA A 499 27.29 -5.97 4.95
CA ALA A 499 27.88 -5.60 3.67
C ALA A 499 27.38 -6.44 2.49
N HIS A 500 26.10 -6.82 2.49
CA HIS A 500 25.47 -7.61 1.42
C HIS A 500 25.54 -6.89 0.07
N GLY A 501 26.42 -7.36 -0.82
CA GLY A 501 26.61 -6.81 -2.15
C GLY A 501 27.62 -5.66 -2.26
N ALA A 502 28.29 -5.26 -1.16
CA ALA A 502 29.43 -4.34 -1.24
C ALA A 502 30.60 -5.03 -1.95
N MET A 503 31.41 -4.25 -2.68
CA MET A 503 32.51 -4.78 -3.49
C MET A 503 33.81 -3.96 -3.31
N GLN A 504 34.94 -4.62 -3.40
CA GLN A 504 36.25 -3.99 -3.60
C GLN A 504 36.93 -4.60 -4.82
N ASN A 505 37.37 -3.78 -5.76
CA ASN A 505 38.01 -4.21 -7.01
C ASN A 505 37.22 -5.27 -7.80
N GLY A 506 35.87 -5.17 -7.79
CA GLY A 506 34.97 -6.10 -8.48
C GLY A 506 34.75 -7.43 -7.76
N ILE A 507 35.31 -7.63 -6.56
CA ILE A 507 35.09 -8.80 -5.69
C ILE A 507 34.12 -8.40 -4.57
N ARG A 508 33.04 -9.19 -4.35
CA ARG A 508 32.06 -8.92 -3.31
C ARG A 508 32.60 -9.26 -1.91
N ALA A 509 32.18 -8.47 -0.91
CA ALA A 509 32.34 -8.85 0.49
C ALA A 509 31.81 -10.25 0.70
N GLY A 510 32.54 -11.06 1.40
CA GLY A 510 32.28 -12.50 1.53
C GLY A 510 33.14 -13.39 0.63
N ALA A 511 33.88 -12.82 -0.34
CA ALA A 511 34.84 -13.47 -1.20
C ALA A 511 36.25 -12.83 -1.11
N LEU A 512 36.45 -11.86 -0.23
CA LEU A 512 37.69 -11.07 -0.12
C LEU A 512 38.72 -11.72 0.80
N SER A 513 38.37 -12.83 1.47
CA SER A 513 39.21 -13.48 2.46
C SER A 513 39.05 -15.02 2.47
N HIS A 514 39.58 -15.70 3.50
CA HIS A 514 39.49 -17.17 3.65
C HIS A 514 38.05 -17.64 3.91
N ALA A 515 37.26 -16.87 4.69
CA ALA A 515 35.87 -17.14 4.96
C ALA A 515 35.18 -15.85 5.45
N ALA A 516 33.88 -15.81 5.27
CA ALA A 516 33.06 -14.70 5.74
C ALA A 516 31.75 -15.15 6.40
N ALA A 517 31.28 -14.33 7.35
CA ALA A 517 30.02 -14.53 8.01
C ALA A 517 29.01 -13.44 7.59
N PHE A 518 27.80 -13.87 7.28
CA PHE A 518 26.65 -13.00 6.98
C PHE A 518 25.54 -13.16 8.01
N SER A 519 24.83 -12.09 8.25
CA SER A 519 23.58 -12.07 9.01
C SER A 519 22.44 -11.68 8.10
N PHE A 520 21.39 -12.47 8.07
CA PHE A 520 20.14 -12.13 7.37
C PHE A 520 19.04 -11.71 8.35
N TYR A 521 19.41 -11.11 9.49
CA TYR A 521 18.46 -10.49 10.39
C TYR A 521 17.50 -9.56 9.61
N PRO A 522 16.20 -9.49 9.93
CA PRO A 522 15.20 -8.80 9.10
C PRO A 522 15.54 -7.37 8.66
N ALA A 523 16.31 -6.63 9.47
CA ALA A 523 16.72 -5.25 9.16
C ALA A 523 17.95 -5.15 8.23
N LYS A 524 18.59 -6.25 7.84
CA LYS A 524 19.75 -6.25 6.93
C LYS A 524 19.33 -5.92 5.49
N ASN A 525 20.29 -5.49 4.66
CA ASN A 525 20.01 -5.15 3.26
C ASN A 525 19.36 -6.32 2.51
N LEU A 526 19.77 -7.54 2.81
CA LEU A 526 19.05 -8.76 2.50
C LEU A 526 18.60 -9.39 3.83
N GLY A 527 17.33 -9.21 4.20
CA GLY A 527 16.76 -9.65 5.47
C GLY A 527 15.73 -10.76 5.30
N ALA A 528 15.85 -11.83 6.10
CA ALA A 528 14.86 -12.90 6.24
C ALA A 528 13.59 -12.40 6.96
N LEU A 529 12.64 -13.29 7.19
CA LEU A 529 11.44 -13.04 8.01
C LEU A 529 11.66 -13.38 9.50
N GLY A 530 12.87 -13.71 9.87
CA GLY A 530 13.34 -14.05 11.22
C GLY A 530 14.86 -14.13 11.23
N ASP A 531 15.44 -14.90 12.16
CA ASP A 531 16.89 -15.10 12.19
C ASP A 531 17.35 -16.03 11.06
N ALA A 532 18.47 -15.68 10.45
CA ALA A 532 19.23 -16.49 9.52
C ALA A 532 20.65 -15.94 9.38
N GLY A 533 21.59 -16.78 9.00
CA GLY A 533 22.97 -16.41 8.72
C GLY A 533 23.61 -17.36 7.69
N ALA A 534 24.79 -16.99 7.21
CA ALA A 534 25.57 -17.83 6.31
C ALA A 534 27.07 -17.71 6.56
N VAL A 535 27.77 -18.79 6.25
CA VAL A 535 29.21 -18.81 6.07
C VAL A 535 29.51 -18.96 4.58
N THR A 536 30.40 -18.14 4.04
CA THR A 536 30.90 -18.26 2.67
C THR A 536 32.42 -18.57 2.67
N THR A 537 32.87 -19.43 1.77
CA THR A 537 34.30 -19.79 1.64
C THR A 537 34.58 -20.47 0.30
N ASN A 538 35.84 -20.43 -0.10
CA ASN A 538 36.38 -21.26 -1.21
C ASN A 538 37.12 -22.50 -0.73
N ASP A 539 37.22 -22.74 0.58
CA ASP A 539 37.90 -23.89 1.18
C ASP A 539 36.91 -25.04 1.41
N ASP A 540 37.13 -26.16 0.73
CA ASP A 540 36.26 -27.35 0.78
C ASP A 540 36.26 -28.00 2.18
N GLU A 541 37.43 -28.04 2.85
CA GLU A 541 37.57 -28.63 4.17
C GLU A 541 36.91 -27.80 5.25
N LEU A 542 37.10 -26.47 5.18
CA LEU A 542 36.42 -25.52 6.06
C LEU A 542 34.88 -25.58 5.87
N ALA A 543 34.41 -25.60 4.64
CA ALA A 543 32.97 -25.69 4.33
C ALA A 543 32.35 -26.98 4.93
N GLN A 544 33.03 -28.12 4.76
CA GLN A 544 32.60 -29.39 5.34
C GLN A 544 32.57 -29.32 6.89
N MET A 545 33.62 -28.76 7.49
CA MET A 545 33.76 -28.65 8.94
C MET A 545 32.63 -27.76 9.52
N VAL A 546 32.38 -26.61 8.90
CA VAL A 546 31.30 -25.69 9.29
C VAL A 546 29.94 -26.38 9.20
N ARG A 547 29.65 -27.09 8.10
CA ARG A 547 28.38 -27.81 7.92
C ARG A 547 28.17 -28.90 8.98
N MET A 548 29.24 -29.66 9.30
CA MET A 548 29.19 -30.65 10.37
C MET A 548 28.96 -30.01 11.74
N MET A 549 29.72 -28.98 12.08
CA MET A 549 29.59 -28.28 13.38
C MET A 549 28.24 -27.66 13.57
N GLY A 550 27.61 -27.09 12.52
CA GLY A 550 26.26 -26.54 12.56
C GLY A 550 25.15 -27.58 12.76
N ASN A 551 25.44 -28.86 12.54
CA ASN A 551 24.50 -29.97 12.69
C ASN A 551 25.01 -31.02 13.72
N TYR A 552 25.23 -30.59 14.96
CA TYR A 552 25.63 -31.44 16.08
C TYR A 552 26.97 -32.20 15.85
N GLY A 553 27.82 -31.74 14.94
CA GLY A 553 29.06 -32.44 14.57
C GLY A 553 28.82 -33.71 13.76
N SER A 554 27.69 -33.80 13.06
CA SER A 554 27.28 -35.01 12.34
C SER A 554 27.58 -34.86 10.84
N LYS A 555 28.27 -35.85 10.29
CA LYS A 555 28.47 -36.05 8.86
C LYS A 555 27.35 -36.91 8.25
N GLU A 556 26.98 -37.95 8.98
CA GLU A 556 25.87 -38.83 8.64
C GLU A 556 24.82 -38.81 9.75
N LYS A 557 23.56 -39.02 9.42
CA LYS A 557 22.46 -38.98 10.39
C LYS A 557 22.71 -39.89 11.58
N TYR A 558 22.73 -39.32 12.79
CA TYR A 558 22.98 -39.96 14.07
C TYR A 558 24.45 -40.40 14.32
N VAL A 559 25.39 -40.03 13.44
CA VAL A 559 26.83 -40.27 13.66
C VAL A 559 27.49 -38.91 13.91
N HIS A 560 27.96 -38.68 15.14
CA HIS A 560 28.56 -37.42 15.59
C HIS A 560 30.07 -37.61 15.76
N GLU A 561 30.87 -36.97 14.90
CA GLU A 561 32.31 -37.10 14.89
C GLU A 561 33.03 -36.04 15.75
N LEU A 562 32.33 -34.96 16.09
CA LEU A 562 32.85 -33.87 16.91
C LEU A 562 31.72 -33.14 17.66
N PRO A 563 32.05 -32.37 18.71
CA PRO A 563 31.07 -31.49 19.35
C PRO A 563 30.64 -30.40 18.39
N GLY A 564 29.31 -30.28 18.16
CA GLY A 564 28.71 -29.26 17.28
C GLY A 564 27.57 -28.53 17.96
N LEU A 565 26.98 -27.62 17.21
CA LEU A 565 25.82 -26.80 17.57
C LEU A 565 24.57 -27.26 16.79
N ASN A 566 23.40 -26.82 17.21
CA ASN A 566 22.20 -26.83 16.40
C ASN A 566 22.05 -25.46 15.75
N SER A 567 22.70 -25.22 14.63
CA SER A 567 22.72 -23.94 13.92
C SER A 567 22.37 -24.17 12.47
N ARG A 568 21.09 -23.90 12.15
CA ARG A 568 20.51 -24.14 10.82
C ARG A 568 19.50 -23.03 10.49
N THR A 569 19.34 -22.75 9.21
CA THR A 569 18.28 -21.87 8.71
C THR A 569 17.06 -22.69 8.34
N ASP A 570 15.86 -22.17 8.65
CA ASP A 570 14.60 -22.79 8.26
C ASP A 570 14.31 -22.59 6.77
N GLU A 571 13.61 -23.56 6.14
CA GLU A 571 13.16 -23.47 4.75
C GLU A 571 12.35 -22.20 4.45
N LEU A 572 11.56 -21.72 5.42
CA LEU A 572 10.78 -20.48 5.30
C LEU A 572 11.69 -19.26 5.11
N GLN A 573 12.78 -19.19 5.87
CA GLN A 573 13.73 -18.08 5.78
C GLN A 573 14.51 -18.11 4.48
N ALA A 574 15.01 -19.28 4.09
CA ALA A 574 15.73 -19.47 2.85
C ALA A 574 14.86 -19.14 1.62
N ALA A 575 13.61 -19.58 1.61
CA ALA A 575 12.65 -19.27 0.54
C ALA A 575 12.34 -17.77 0.44
N ALA A 576 12.19 -17.08 1.57
CA ALA A 576 11.97 -15.63 1.60
C ALA A 576 13.19 -14.84 1.12
N LEU A 577 14.39 -15.28 1.50
CA LEU A 577 15.66 -14.68 1.05
C LEU A 577 15.86 -14.83 -0.46
N ASP A 578 15.52 -15.99 -1.00
CA ASP A 578 15.63 -16.29 -2.43
C ASP A 578 14.73 -15.41 -3.31
N VAL A 579 13.53 -15.09 -2.82
CA VAL A 579 12.63 -14.11 -3.47
C VAL A 579 13.22 -12.69 -3.47
N LYS A 580 13.95 -12.32 -2.41
CA LYS A 580 14.48 -10.95 -2.25
C LYS A 580 15.83 -10.73 -2.93
N LEU A 581 16.63 -11.79 -3.08
CA LEU A 581 18.00 -11.70 -3.60
C LEU A 581 18.11 -11.03 -4.99
N PRO A 582 17.24 -11.30 -5.98
CA PRO A 582 17.35 -10.69 -7.31
C PRO A 582 17.23 -9.16 -7.32
N ARG A 583 16.66 -8.56 -6.26
CA ARG A 583 16.49 -7.10 -6.16
C ARG A 583 17.57 -6.41 -5.31
N LEU A 584 18.45 -7.17 -4.66
CA LEU A 584 19.41 -6.64 -3.69
C LEU A 584 20.30 -5.52 -4.28
N ASP A 585 20.83 -5.69 -5.48
CA ASP A 585 21.71 -4.67 -6.10
C ASP A 585 20.93 -3.38 -6.38
N ALA A 586 19.72 -3.46 -6.90
CA ALA A 586 18.85 -2.29 -7.13
C ALA A 586 18.47 -1.59 -5.80
N ASP A 587 18.18 -2.34 -4.74
CA ASP A 587 17.91 -1.79 -3.42
C ASP A 587 19.15 -1.11 -2.81
N ASN A 588 20.35 -1.65 -3.05
CA ASN A 588 21.61 -1.02 -2.67
C ASN A 588 21.89 0.26 -3.46
N ASP A 589 21.61 0.28 -4.76
CA ASP A 589 21.74 1.48 -5.59
C ASP A 589 20.84 2.61 -5.09
N ARG A 590 19.60 2.29 -4.69
CA ARG A 590 18.72 3.29 -4.05
C ARG A 590 19.27 3.80 -2.71
N ARG A 591 19.88 2.94 -1.90
CA ARG A 591 20.56 3.37 -0.67
C ARG A 591 21.74 4.29 -0.96
N ARG A 592 22.56 4.01 -1.98
CA ARG A 592 23.66 4.88 -2.45
C ARG A 592 23.14 6.24 -2.90
N GLU A 593 22.04 6.27 -3.65
CA GLU A 593 21.41 7.52 -4.07
C GLU A 593 20.94 8.37 -2.87
N ILE A 594 20.27 7.74 -1.89
CA ILE A 594 19.85 8.44 -0.67
C ILE A 594 21.05 8.96 0.11
N ALA A 595 22.11 8.15 0.25
CA ALA A 595 23.35 8.56 0.91
C ALA A 595 24.00 9.77 0.23
N ARG A 596 24.05 9.79 -1.11
CA ARG A 596 24.55 10.93 -1.88
C ARG A 596 23.72 12.19 -1.60
N ARG A 597 22.40 12.08 -1.58
CA ARG A 597 21.53 13.22 -1.23
C ARG A 597 21.78 13.73 0.19
N TYR A 598 21.99 12.84 1.17
CA TYR A 598 22.38 13.25 2.53
C TYR A 598 23.72 13.96 2.54
N MET A 599 24.72 13.44 1.82
CA MET A 599 26.05 14.07 1.73
C MET A 599 26.00 15.46 1.12
N GLU A 600 25.18 15.67 0.09
CA GLU A 600 25.03 16.94 -0.61
C GLU A 600 24.13 17.91 0.13
N GLY A 601 23.03 17.43 0.69
CA GLY A 601 21.97 18.28 1.25
C GLY A 601 22.15 18.66 2.72
N ILE A 602 22.84 17.85 3.52
CA ILE A 602 23.10 18.21 4.94
C ILE A 602 24.21 19.25 4.99
N ASP A 603 23.85 20.49 5.37
CA ASP A 603 24.75 21.63 5.55
C ASP A 603 24.57 22.25 6.95
N ASN A 604 24.87 21.45 7.98
CA ASN A 604 24.81 21.88 9.38
C ASN A 604 26.17 21.66 10.04
N LEU A 605 26.79 22.74 10.50
CA LEU A 605 28.14 22.74 11.09
C LEU A 605 28.26 21.94 12.40
N LEU A 606 27.14 21.60 13.03
CA LEU A 606 27.09 20.76 14.24
C LEU A 606 27.13 19.25 13.89
N ILE A 607 27.09 18.89 12.62
CA ILE A 607 27.00 17.54 12.13
C ILE A 607 28.27 17.17 11.33
N THR A 608 28.94 16.11 11.76
CA THR A 608 30.04 15.52 11.01
C THR A 608 29.49 14.35 10.18
N LYS A 609 29.60 14.45 8.86
CA LYS A 609 29.22 13.37 7.91
C LYS A 609 30.35 12.35 7.78
N PRO A 610 30.06 11.07 7.46
CA PRO A 610 31.09 10.08 7.17
C PRO A 610 31.86 10.45 5.87
N THR A 611 33.07 9.95 5.73
CA THR A 611 33.78 10.05 4.44
C THR A 611 33.17 9.07 3.43
N MET A 612 32.98 9.54 2.20
CA MET A 612 32.54 8.63 1.13
C MET A 612 33.70 7.71 0.71
N PRO A 613 33.41 6.48 0.26
CA PRO A 613 34.42 5.58 -0.31
C PRO A 613 34.96 6.14 -1.62
N ALA A 614 36.13 5.62 -2.07
CA ALA A 614 36.72 6.00 -3.36
C ALA A 614 35.87 5.49 -4.55
N HIS A 615 35.27 4.34 -4.40
CA HIS A 615 34.36 3.72 -5.37
C HIS A 615 33.02 3.45 -4.71
N GLU A 616 31.91 3.82 -5.36
CA GLU A 616 30.55 3.73 -4.79
C GLU A 616 30.15 2.30 -4.39
N GLU A 617 30.63 1.29 -5.12
CA GLU A 617 30.35 -0.12 -4.86
C GLU A 617 30.96 -0.64 -3.54
N GLU A 618 31.92 0.07 -2.95
CA GLU A 618 32.52 -0.29 -1.67
C GLU A 618 31.56 -0.09 -0.49
N HIS A 619 30.41 0.58 -0.69
CA HIS A 619 29.46 0.87 0.37
C HIS A 619 28.02 0.60 -0.05
N VAL A 620 27.30 -0.18 0.74
CA VAL A 620 25.86 -0.49 0.52
C VAL A 620 24.94 0.21 1.51
N PHE A 621 25.49 1.08 2.35
CA PHE A 621 24.76 1.91 3.30
C PHE A 621 23.65 1.13 4.06
N TYR A 622 24.07 0.08 4.78
CA TYR A 622 23.16 -0.59 5.73
C TYR A 622 22.56 0.41 6.70
N VAL A 623 23.37 1.34 7.19
CA VAL A 623 22.97 2.56 7.92
C VAL A 623 23.73 3.77 7.38
N PHE A 624 23.19 4.97 7.57
CA PHE A 624 23.91 6.21 7.29
C PHE A 624 24.28 6.90 8.62
N PRO A 625 25.52 6.75 9.11
CA PRO A 625 25.97 7.31 10.38
C PRO A 625 26.36 8.78 10.21
N ILE A 626 26.01 9.61 11.19
CA ILE A 626 26.52 10.97 11.39
C ILE A 626 27.07 11.07 12.80
N CYS A 627 27.95 12.02 13.06
CA CYS A 627 28.45 12.31 14.41
C CYS A 627 28.12 13.74 14.83
N THR A 628 27.81 13.91 16.12
CA THR A 628 27.62 15.21 16.73
C THR A 628 27.87 15.17 18.25
N ASN A 629 28.42 16.23 18.80
CA ASN A 629 28.55 16.40 20.26
C ASN A 629 27.20 16.63 20.96
N PHE A 630 26.13 16.84 20.18
CA PHE A 630 24.79 17.21 20.67
C PHE A 630 23.76 16.11 20.33
N ARG A 631 24.18 14.84 20.38
CA ARG A 631 23.39 13.71 19.96
C ARG A 631 21.99 13.62 20.56
N GLU A 632 21.89 13.78 21.89
CA GLU A 632 20.60 13.68 22.58
C GLU A 632 19.65 14.83 22.21
N GLN A 633 20.17 16.04 22.00
CA GLN A 633 19.38 17.19 21.54
C GLN A 633 18.92 16.99 20.11
N LEU A 634 19.78 16.47 19.22
CA LEU A 634 19.43 16.17 17.85
C LEU A 634 18.36 15.05 17.78
N ILE A 635 18.48 14.00 18.59
CA ILE A 635 17.46 12.94 18.68
C ILE A 635 16.11 13.53 19.11
N ALA A 636 16.11 14.39 20.14
CA ALA A 636 14.88 15.02 20.62
C ALA A 636 14.24 15.91 19.53
N HIS A 637 15.05 16.69 18.80
CA HIS A 637 14.61 17.54 17.70
C HIS A 637 13.98 16.71 16.56
N LEU A 638 14.68 15.68 16.06
CA LEU A 638 14.20 14.82 14.98
C LEU A 638 12.94 14.06 15.39
N LYS A 639 12.89 13.55 16.63
CA LYS A 639 11.70 12.88 17.18
C LYS A 639 10.49 13.80 17.25
N ALA A 640 10.66 15.08 17.64
CA ALA A 640 9.58 16.07 17.65
C ALA A 640 9.00 16.32 16.25
N LEU A 641 9.81 16.14 15.20
CA LEU A 641 9.43 16.21 13.81
C LEU A 641 8.99 14.85 13.23
N GLY A 642 8.79 13.82 14.07
CA GLY A 642 8.35 12.51 13.65
C GLY A 642 9.42 11.66 12.92
N ILE A 643 10.70 12.05 12.97
CA ILE A 643 11.81 11.33 12.33
C ILE A 643 12.44 10.38 13.35
N GLN A 644 12.45 9.08 13.04
CA GLN A 644 13.06 8.05 13.87
C GLN A 644 14.55 7.91 13.54
N THR A 645 15.36 7.77 14.59
CA THR A 645 16.81 7.55 14.49
C THR A 645 17.23 6.41 15.41
N LEU A 646 18.37 5.77 15.12
CA LEU A 646 18.96 4.73 15.96
C LEU A 646 20.43 5.04 16.24
N ILE A 647 20.99 4.44 17.30
CA ILE A 647 22.40 4.55 17.63
C ILE A 647 23.08 3.20 17.39
N HIS A 648 24.06 3.13 16.50
CA HIS A 648 24.86 1.94 16.21
C HIS A 648 26.35 2.20 16.54
N TYR A 649 26.80 2.05 17.85
CA TYR A 649 26.03 1.56 18.98
C TYR A 649 26.22 2.48 20.19
N PRO A 650 25.32 2.51 21.21
CA PRO A 650 25.39 3.50 22.30
C PRO A 650 26.56 3.26 23.28
N ILE A 651 26.96 2.03 23.48
CA ILE A 651 28.02 1.62 24.40
C ILE A 651 29.06 0.80 23.64
N PRO A 652 30.34 1.17 23.64
CA PRO A 652 31.39 0.39 22.98
C PRO A 652 31.54 -0.98 23.64
N PRO A 653 31.88 -2.02 22.86
CA PRO A 653 31.96 -3.40 23.38
C PRO A 653 32.79 -3.56 24.63
N HIS A 654 34.00 -2.96 24.68
CA HIS A 654 34.90 -3.05 25.82
C HIS A 654 34.39 -2.33 27.09
N LYS A 655 33.30 -1.59 27.04
CA LYS A 655 32.63 -0.96 28.19
C LYS A 655 31.32 -1.65 28.57
N GLN A 656 30.96 -2.72 27.88
CA GLN A 656 29.79 -3.54 28.22
C GLN A 656 30.08 -4.37 29.49
N LEU A 657 29.05 -4.55 30.32
CA LEU A 657 29.17 -5.41 31.53
C LEU A 657 29.47 -6.87 31.17
N ALA A 658 29.04 -7.33 30.02
CA ALA A 658 29.29 -8.68 29.51
C ALA A 658 30.78 -8.93 29.19
N LEU A 659 31.59 -7.86 29.04
CA LEU A 659 33.01 -7.87 28.74
C LEU A 659 33.82 -7.12 29.82
N ALA A 660 33.45 -7.34 31.09
CA ALA A 660 33.97 -6.60 32.23
C ALA A 660 35.51 -6.67 32.34
N GLU A 661 36.11 -7.75 31.87
CA GLU A 661 37.59 -7.94 31.85
C GLU A 661 38.27 -6.95 30.89
N MET A 662 37.57 -6.37 29.92
CA MET A 662 38.10 -5.39 28.97
C MET A 662 37.84 -3.94 29.41
N ASN A 663 37.10 -3.69 30.48
CA ASN A 663 36.67 -2.34 30.87
C ASN A 663 37.84 -1.41 31.20
N SER A 664 39.02 -1.95 31.58
CA SER A 664 40.24 -1.19 31.86
C SER A 664 40.91 -0.64 30.59
N LEU A 665 40.59 -1.16 29.40
CA LEU A 665 41.10 -0.67 28.13
C LEU A 665 40.68 0.77 27.88
N LYS A 666 41.63 1.56 27.35
CA LYS A 666 41.40 2.95 26.93
C LYS A 666 41.47 3.00 25.40
N LEU A 667 40.34 3.20 24.78
CA LEU A 667 40.18 3.23 23.32
C LEU A 667 39.48 4.56 22.94
N PRO A 668 40.23 5.66 22.94
CA PRO A 668 39.63 7.01 22.88
C PRO A 668 38.89 7.31 21.58
N VAL A 669 39.33 6.74 20.44
CA VAL A 669 38.63 6.92 19.14
C VAL A 669 37.30 6.18 19.17
N THR A 670 37.31 4.91 19.57
CA THR A 670 36.09 4.11 19.72
C THR A 670 35.11 4.76 20.70
N GLU A 671 35.60 5.12 21.87
CA GLU A 671 34.76 5.75 22.93
C GLU A 671 34.14 7.09 22.46
N LYS A 672 34.86 7.88 21.66
CA LYS A 672 34.35 9.11 21.05
C LYS A 672 33.25 8.80 20.03
N ILE A 673 33.49 7.86 19.08
CA ILE A 673 32.52 7.47 18.08
C ILE A 673 31.21 7.03 18.75
N HIS A 674 31.25 6.12 19.71
CA HIS A 674 30.05 5.62 20.40
C HIS A 674 29.28 6.71 21.20
N ARG A 675 29.98 7.76 21.64
CA ARG A 675 29.34 8.90 22.30
C ARG A 675 28.63 9.83 21.32
N GLU A 676 29.15 9.99 20.10
CA GLU A 676 28.74 11.02 19.15
C GLU A 676 27.88 10.49 17.99
N ILE A 677 27.91 9.18 17.70
CA ILE A 677 27.30 8.59 16.50
C ILE A 677 25.78 8.52 16.61
N LEU A 678 25.12 8.80 15.48
CA LEU A 678 23.68 8.65 15.27
C LEU A 678 23.42 8.17 13.84
N SER A 679 22.57 7.18 13.65
CA SER A 679 22.20 6.69 12.33
C SER A 679 20.88 7.32 11.87
N LEU A 680 20.88 7.88 10.66
CA LEU A 680 19.71 8.43 9.97
C LEU A 680 18.91 7.35 9.28
N PRO A 681 17.60 7.57 9.02
CA PRO A 681 16.79 6.66 8.22
C PRO A 681 17.42 6.45 6.83
N ILE A 682 17.59 5.19 6.44
CA ILE A 682 18.02 4.84 5.10
C ILE A 682 17.42 3.48 4.71
N SER A 683 16.59 3.49 3.67
CA SER A 683 15.87 2.30 3.19
C SER A 683 15.55 2.49 1.71
N PRO A 684 15.56 1.44 0.89
CA PRO A 684 15.16 1.55 -0.52
C PRO A 684 13.71 2.03 -0.70
N MET A 685 12.89 1.96 0.37
CA MET A 685 11.50 2.39 0.36
C MET A 685 11.30 3.89 0.68
N LEU A 686 12.32 4.62 1.09
CA LEU A 686 12.20 6.07 1.32
C LEU A 686 11.94 6.80 0.02
N THR A 687 10.92 7.65 0.01
CA THR A 687 10.65 8.59 -1.09
C THR A 687 11.66 9.74 -1.04
N ASP A 688 11.81 10.43 -2.16
CA ASP A 688 12.65 11.62 -2.22
C ASP A 688 12.18 12.72 -1.25
N ALA A 689 10.86 12.87 -1.11
CA ALA A 689 10.25 13.78 -0.15
C ALA A 689 10.61 13.44 1.31
N GLU A 690 10.62 12.16 1.67
CA GLU A 690 11.04 11.73 3.01
C GLU A 690 12.52 12.01 3.26
N VAL A 691 13.37 11.83 2.23
CA VAL A 691 14.81 12.13 2.31
C VAL A 691 15.04 13.65 2.46
N ASP A 692 14.37 14.47 1.64
CA ASP A 692 14.47 15.94 1.71
C ASP A 692 13.93 16.49 3.04
N TYR A 693 12.88 15.86 3.58
CA TYR A 693 12.38 16.21 4.91
C TYR A 693 13.41 15.96 6.02
N VAL A 694 14.11 14.80 5.99
CA VAL A 694 15.19 14.51 6.94
C VAL A 694 16.32 15.52 6.82
N ILE A 695 16.72 15.86 5.57
CA ILE A 695 17.76 16.87 5.31
C ILE A 695 17.37 18.23 5.89
N ALA A 696 16.15 18.69 5.58
CA ALA A 696 15.63 19.95 6.06
C ALA A 696 15.57 20.01 7.61
N ALA A 697 15.10 18.92 8.23
CA ALA A 697 15.05 18.82 9.71
C ALA A 697 16.42 18.90 10.35
N ILE A 698 17.44 18.23 9.78
CA ILE A 698 18.82 18.31 10.28
C ILE A 698 19.40 19.70 10.09
N ASN A 699 19.15 20.35 8.96
CA ASN A 699 19.66 21.70 8.69
C ASN A 699 18.98 22.79 9.56
N GLN A 700 17.77 22.52 10.05
CA GLN A 700 17.09 23.40 11.01
C GLN A 700 17.56 23.22 12.46
N PHE A 701 18.29 22.13 12.76
CA PHE A 701 18.78 21.89 14.10
C PHE A 701 19.81 22.92 14.48
N ASN A 702 19.60 23.59 15.61
CA ASN A 702 20.52 24.51 16.23
C ASN A 702 20.54 24.33 17.75
N ILE A 703 21.56 24.88 18.40
CA ILE A 703 21.70 24.90 19.87
C ILE A 703 21.29 26.30 20.29
N SER A 704 20.07 26.45 20.83
CA SER A 704 19.62 27.68 21.46
C SER A 704 20.09 27.77 22.90
#